data_09e14fc1a4574069a0a907485b53e905
#
_entry.id   09e14fc1a4574069a0a907485b53e905
#
_cell.length_a   1.000
_cell.length_b   1.000
_cell.length_c   1.000
_cell.angle_alpha   90.00
_cell.angle_beta   90.00
_cell.angle_gamma   90.00
#
_symmetry.space_group_name_H-M   'P 1'
#
loop_
_entity.id
_entity.type
_entity.pdbx_description
1 polymer ?
#
loop_
_entity_poly.entity_id
_entity_poly.type
_entity_poly.pdbx_seq_one_letter_code
_entity_poly.pdbx_strand_id
1 'polypeptide(L)'
;MKPLLSFLLCFLSLSLFSQHYAVSGKVTDSENRKPLAFVNIVVNEGQYGGMSDINGKYEISSDEPIHTLKFSCLGYQTLEKAVEGGQRVNVALEPKAFQLGEVTVEAGENPAHRIIDSVMAHRKENHPNSLDSYQYNVYDHMVFTADTNVLNGLLKKNDLMVMESFSEVLFRAPDQLRQNVLGTKMAGSKDPQFVYLASSMQSTSFYDETVAIAGTDYVNPISRNSKSHYFFNLESVMPAGGADSLYVISFHPMMGSTFDGLRGTMTIHSDGWAVLNVKAEPDQQSALYTISIQQLYQKVMGHWFPKQLNTNLTVSQIAVEKDGFASPIMAVGKSYITDVILHPDLKRSQFSEIEVLVSRDAAYRDDEFWTQHRIDSLTERILNTYHFMDSLTEGNDIFDRMLNTTTKMINESAVSLGPVDLNLGSMFRLSALRGFYAGLHLSTNDRFNPHIRLSGFAGYWTRLKDFDYGFEGKWLIYPPLQEEFGWRFAHKSTAIGEFGGFGEGGNILSENEYRYTFYENVMARGNWAEFFYTTRFARHFKGFLTFGFGDRNYYLPPFDTLPTAHFTMGELKLRFAYNEKFVGTPHGIQSLGTDYPIVWFSYQRFFKGVLDGEYGFDRIKFQMEKDFQTRYLGKSSVLLQAGYASAGCPVQETFNMLGSYELVGLYSPGSFGTMRESEFFCDRFVSLFLWHDFQGTLWDPDLLFFKPQLTLSTALGWGSPTMTQGYFESGIVVKGLLNMPLVNMGAGVFYRYGAYAYPKTFDNFAFKYSITFSL
;
A
#
# COMPACT_ATOMS: atom_id res chain seq x y z
N MET A 1 -57.37 6.80 -57.85
CA MET A 1 -57.43 7.36 -56.48
C MET A 1 -56.60 6.62 -55.44
N LYS A 2 -56.39 5.31 -55.51
CA LYS A 2 -55.60 4.55 -54.51
C LYS A 2 -54.10 4.88 -54.48
N PRO A 3 -53.36 5.18 -55.61
CA PRO A 3 -51.89 5.51 -55.49
C PRO A 3 -51.61 6.92 -54.93
N LEU A 4 -52.57 7.87 -55.08
CA LEU A 4 -52.40 9.24 -54.57
C LEU A 4 -52.53 9.27 -53.03
N LEU A 5 -53.43 8.44 -52.45
CA LEU A 5 -53.64 8.34 -51.01
C LEU A 5 -52.43 7.64 -50.32
N SER A 6 -51.82 6.65 -50.93
CA SER A 6 -50.56 6.02 -50.44
C SER A 6 -49.37 6.96 -50.46
N PHE A 7 -49.26 7.82 -51.48
CA PHE A 7 -48.21 8.80 -51.58
C PHE A 7 -48.39 9.93 -50.55
N LEU A 8 -49.65 10.35 -50.26
CA LEU A 8 -49.97 11.31 -49.23
C LEU A 8 -49.68 10.76 -47.82
N LEU A 9 -49.96 9.44 -47.53
CA LEU A 9 -49.66 8.79 -46.29
C LEU A 9 -48.14 8.64 -46.08
N CYS A 10 -47.34 8.38 -47.12
CA CYS A 10 -45.88 8.37 -47.02
C CYS A 10 -45.30 9.77 -46.75
N PHE A 11 -45.91 10.85 -47.23
CA PHE A 11 -45.47 12.22 -46.94
C PHE A 11 -45.83 12.67 -45.49
N LEU A 12 -46.95 12.15 -44.90
CA LEU A 12 -47.28 12.41 -43.51
C LEU A 12 -46.40 11.62 -42.50
N SER A 13 -45.81 10.52 -42.91
CA SER A 13 -44.91 9.73 -42.03
C SER A 13 -43.46 10.28 -41.96
N LEU A 14 -43.11 11.26 -42.77
CA LEU A 14 -41.81 11.91 -42.78
C LEU A 14 -41.69 13.12 -41.81
N SER A 15 -42.80 13.49 -41.11
CA SER A 15 -42.83 14.69 -40.26
C SER A 15 -42.64 14.40 -38.77
N LEU A 16 -42.29 13.18 -38.38
CA LEU A 16 -41.99 12.83 -36.98
C LEU A 16 -40.51 12.69 -36.73
N PHE A 17 -39.67 13.63 -37.21
CA PHE A 17 -38.37 13.82 -36.61
C PHE A 17 -38.57 14.62 -35.32
N SER A 18 -38.56 13.98 -34.18
CA SER A 18 -38.37 14.65 -32.90
C SER A 18 -37.12 15.53 -33.00
N GLN A 19 -37.31 16.84 -32.87
CA GLN A 19 -36.18 17.77 -32.83
C GLN A 19 -35.50 17.57 -31.47
N HIS A 20 -34.39 16.81 -31.41
CA HIS A 20 -33.53 16.77 -30.27
C HIS A 20 -32.66 18.01 -30.20
N TYR A 21 -32.80 18.79 -29.19
CA TYR A 21 -31.98 19.94 -28.85
C TYR A 21 -30.81 19.45 -28.00
N ALA A 22 -29.58 19.65 -28.40
CA ALA A 22 -28.40 19.29 -27.64
C ALA A 22 -27.49 20.50 -27.45
N VAL A 23 -26.94 20.66 -26.27
CA VAL A 23 -25.91 21.65 -25.95
C VAL A 23 -24.74 20.93 -25.27
N SER A 24 -23.54 21.15 -25.77
CA SER A 24 -22.32 20.59 -25.21
C SER A 24 -21.30 21.68 -24.92
N GLY A 25 -20.31 21.36 -24.09
CA GLY A 25 -19.26 22.30 -23.79
C GLY A 25 -18.28 21.82 -22.74
N LYS A 26 -17.50 22.77 -22.24
CA LYS A 26 -16.55 22.53 -21.15
C LYS A 26 -16.64 23.62 -20.11
N VAL A 27 -16.63 23.21 -18.82
CA VAL A 27 -16.57 24.11 -17.69
C VAL A 27 -15.17 24.13 -17.12
N THR A 28 -14.62 25.32 -16.87
CA THR A 28 -13.27 25.53 -16.34
C THR A 28 -13.29 26.55 -15.22
N ASP A 29 -12.28 26.53 -14.39
CA ASP A 29 -11.97 27.59 -13.45
C ASP A 29 -11.45 28.83 -14.18
N SER A 30 -11.91 30.02 -13.82
CA SER A 30 -11.56 31.27 -14.49
C SER A 30 -10.12 31.71 -14.23
N GLU A 31 -9.56 31.38 -13.07
CA GLU A 31 -8.21 31.81 -12.66
C GLU A 31 -7.12 30.90 -13.23
N ASN A 32 -7.26 29.58 -13.04
CA ASN A 32 -6.22 28.61 -13.40
C ASN A 32 -6.52 27.82 -14.67
N ARG A 33 -7.72 28.00 -15.27
CA ARG A 33 -8.22 27.32 -16.48
C ARG A 33 -8.29 25.79 -16.38
N LYS A 34 -8.19 25.24 -15.17
CA LYS A 34 -8.34 23.80 -14.95
C LYS A 34 -9.80 23.37 -15.18
N PRO A 35 -10.05 22.16 -15.68
CA PRO A 35 -11.39 21.63 -15.82
C PRO A 35 -12.08 21.54 -14.45
N LEU A 36 -13.37 21.90 -14.41
CA LEU A 36 -14.21 21.76 -13.22
C LEU A 36 -15.07 20.51 -13.36
N ALA A 37 -14.78 19.51 -12.52
CA ALA A 37 -15.54 18.28 -12.45
C ALA A 37 -16.85 18.48 -11.71
N PHE A 38 -17.88 17.76 -12.15
CA PHE A 38 -19.16 17.62 -11.47
C PHE A 38 -19.90 18.94 -11.23
N VAL A 39 -19.74 19.88 -12.17
CA VAL A 39 -20.50 21.12 -12.16
C VAL A 39 -21.95 20.81 -12.48
N ASN A 40 -22.86 21.21 -11.60
CA ASN A 40 -24.30 21.06 -11.82
C ASN A 40 -24.77 22.02 -12.90
N ILE A 41 -25.53 21.50 -13.86
CA ILE A 41 -26.06 22.26 -15.00
C ILE A 41 -27.57 22.06 -15.02
N VAL A 42 -28.30 23.11 -14.68
CA VAL A 42 -29.76 23.13 -14.67
C VAL A 42 -30.23 23.82 -15.95
N VAL A 43 -31.20 23.23 -16.60
CA VAL A 43 -31.77 23.71 -17.89
C VAL A 43 -33.13 24.34 -17.63
N ASN A 44 -33.40 25.47 -18.29
CA ASN A 44 -34.70 26.12 -18.31
C ASN A 44 -35.38 26.25 -16.91
N GLU A 45 -34.66 26.87 -15.95
CA GLU A 45 -35.17 27.12 -14.58
C GLU A 45 -35.55 25.87 -13.78
N GLY A 46 -35.01 24.70 -14.12
CA GLY A 46 -35.14 23.50 -13.30
C GLY A 46 -36.05 22.40 -13.85
N GLN A 47 -36.42 22.46 -15.13
CA GLN A 47 -37.22 21.39 -15.75
C GLN A 47 -36.45 20.07 -15.87
N TYR A 48 -35.13 20.12 -16.12
CA TYR A 48 -34.21 19.01 -16.14
C TYR A 48 -32.77 19.52 -15.97
N GLY A 49 -31.84 18.64 -15.81
CA GLY A 49 -30.44 19.01 -15.58
C GLY A 49 -29.46 17.91 -15.97
N GLY A 50 -28.20 18.24 -15.84
CA GLY A 50 -27.08 17.35 -16.07
C GLY A 50 -25.88 17.80 -15.26
N MET A 51 -24.74 17.18 -15.54
CA MET A 51 -23.51 17.46 -14.80
C MET A 51 -22.31 17.38 -15.74
N SER A 52 -21.28 18.18 -15.49
CA SER A 52 -20.01 17.99 -16.17
C SER A 52 -19.33 16.70 -15.72
N ASP A 53 -18.61 16.03 -16.62
CA ASP A 53 -17.75 14.90 -16.32
C ASP A 53 -16.53 15.35 -15.50
N ILE A 54 -15.65 14.40 -15.15
CA ILE A 54 -14.40 14.67 -14.42
C ILE A 54 -13.48 15.64 -15.20
N ASN A 55 -13.55 15.67 -16.53
CA ASN A 55 -12.75 16.55 -17.38
C ASN A 55 -13.44 17.90 -17.65
N GLY A 56 -14.53 18.18 -16.95
CA GLY A 56 -15.32 19.39 -17.11
C GLY A 56 -16.16 19.43 -18.39
N LYS A 57 -16.24 18.36 -19.17
CA LYS A 57 -17.04 18.28 -20.39
C LYS A 57 -18.49 17.96 -20.01
N TYR A 58 -19.45 18.53 -20.73
CA TYR A 58 -20.86 18.22 -20.58
C TYR A 58 -21.55 18.11 -21.93
N GLU A 59 -22.57 17.30 -21.96
CA GLU A 59 -23.52 17.17 -23.07
C GLU A 59 -24.91 16.97 -22.49
N ILE A 60 -25.82 17.85 -22.85
CA ILE A 60 -27.22 17.84 -22.41
C ILE A 60 -28.10 17.82 -23.64
N SER A 61 -28.99 16.84 -23.71
CA SER A 61 -29.97 16.71 -24.76
C SER A 61 -31.37 16.78 -24.19
N SER A 62 -32.31 17.38 -24.96
CA SER A 62 -33.70 17.59 -24.57
C SER A 62 -34.63 17.48 -25.78
N ASP A 63 -35.84 17.04 -25.54
CA ASP A 63 -36.93 17.09 -26.52
C ASP A 63 -37.59 18.47 -26.59
N GLU A 64 -37.29 19.35 -25.62
CA GLU A 64 -37.76 20.73 -25.57
C GLU A 64 -36.59 21.71 -25.87
N PRO A 65 -36.88 22.90 -26.41
CA PRO A 65 -35.86 23.92 -26.66
C PRO A 65 -35.10 24.31 -25.39
N ILE A 66 -33.78 24.34 -25.50
CA ILE A 66 -32.89 24.79 -24.41
C ILE A 66 -32.67 26.29 -24.57
N HIS A 67 -33.12 27.10 -23.60
CA HIS A 67 -32.97 28.54 -23.61
C HIS A 67 -31.96 29.07 -22.61
N THR A 68 -31.85 28.43 -21.44
CA THR A 68 -30.90 28.84 -20.39
C THR A 68 -30.23 27.64 -19.77
N LEU A 69 -28.95 27.84 -19.43
CA LEU A 69 -28.13 26.90 -18.63
C LEU A 69 -27.63 27.62 -17.39
N LYS A 70 -27.92 27.08 -16.22
CA LYS A 70 -27.42 27.57 -14.96
C LYS A 70 -26.35 26.60 -14.43
N PHE A 71 -25.12 27.09 -14.30
CA PHE A 71 -23.96 26.35 -13.84
C PHE A 71 -23.73 26.65 -12.35
N SER A 72 -23.65 25.62 -11.52
CA SER A 72 -23.35 25.76 -10.09
C SER A 72 -22.34 24.69 -9.63
N CYS A 73 -21.38 25.11 -8.83
CA CYS A 73 -20.36 24.26 -8.24
C CYS A 73 -19.98 24.80 -6.88
N LEU A 74 -19.73 23.90 -5.91
CA LEU A 74 -19.30 24.29 -4.57
C LEU A 74 -17.94 25.02 -4.65
N GLY A 75 -17.85 26.19 -3.99
CA GLY A 75 -16.66 27.03 -4.05
C GLY A 75 -16.56 27.95 -5.26
N TYR A 76 -17.61 28.05 -6.08
CA TYR A 76 -17.69 28.91 -7.26
C TYR A 76 -18.96 29.77 -7.28
N GLN A 77 -18.90 30.89 -8.01
CA GLN A 77 -20.09 31.70 -8.26
C GLN A 77 -20.99 30.98 -9.26
N THR A 78 -22.30 30.95 -8.97
CA THR A 78 -23.29 30.43 -9.91
C THR A 78 -23.37 31.35 -11.13
N LEU A 79 -23.31 30.76 -12.33
CA LEU A 79 -23.39 31.46 -13.60
C LEU A 79 -24.58 30.98 -14.40
N GLU A 80 -25.42 31.90 -14.84
CA GLU A 80 -26.55 31.61 -15.74
C GLU A 80 -26.21 32.17 -17.13
N LYS A 81 -26.48 31.38 -18.18
CA LYS A 81 -26.17 31.73 -19.57
C LYS A 81 -27.33 31.38 -20.48
N ALA A 82 -27.79 32.36 -21.25
CA ALA A 82 -28.72 32.13 -22.34
C ALA A 82 -28.04 31.37 -23.47
N VAL A 83 -28.71 30.37 -24.04
CA VAL A 83 -28.18 29.50 -25.08
C VAL A 83 -29.22 29.23 -26.16
N GLU A 84 -28.75 28.92 -27.35
CA GLU A 84 -29.57 28.40 -28.45
C GLU A 84 -29.22 26.93 -28.68
N GLY A 85 -30.21 26.09 -28.93
CA GLY A 85 -29.97 24.65 -29.13
C GLY A 85 -28.97 24.38 -30.26
N GLY A 86 -28.13 23.35 -30.10
CA GLY A 86 -27.11 22.95 -31.05
C GLY A 86 -25.75 23.66 -30.94
N GLN A 87 -25.57 24.52 -29.92
CA GLN A 87 -24.33 25.27 -29.70
C GLN A 87 -23.36 24.52 -28.77
N ARG A 88 -22.07 24.77 -29.03
CA ARG A 88 -21.02 24.44 -28.06
C ARG A 88 -20.76 25.64 -27.17
N VAL A 89 -21.03 25.47 -25.86
CA VAL A 89 -20.96 26.55 -24.86
C VAL A 89 -19.88 26.24 -23.83
N ASN A 90 -18.73 26.89 -23.94
CA ASN A 90 -17.68 26.79 -22.90
C ASN A 90 -17.89 27.86 -21.85
N VAL A 91 -17.68 27.51 -20.59
CA VAL A 91 -17.95 28.35 -19.42
C VAL A 91 -16.73 28.35 -18.49
N ALA A 92 -16.39 29.52 -17.96
CA ALA A 92 -15.43 29.67 -16.88
C ALA A 92 -16.16 30.18 -15.64
N LEU A 93 -16.07 29.42 -14.53
CA LEU A 93 -16.68 29.83 -13.25
C LEU A 93 -15.63 30.56 -12.40
N GLU A 94 -16.07 31.64 -11.77
CA GLU A 94 -15.25 32.41 -10.85
C GLU A 94 -15.21 31.75 -9.46
N PRO A 95 -14.01 31.52 -8.87
CA PRO A 95 -13.91 31.06 -7.51
C PRO A 95 -14.61 32.02 -6.55
N LYS A 96 -15.36 31.48 -5.62
CA LYS A 96 -15.98 32.22 -4.53
C LYS A 96 -15.34 31.74 -3.24
N ALA A 97 -14.75 32.65 -2.45
CA ALA A 97 -14.26 32.29 -1.14
C ALA A 97 -15.38 31.61 -0.34
N PHE A 98 -15.19 30.34 -0.04
CA PHE A 98 -16.12 29.57 0.76
C PHE A 98 -15.90 29.99 2.21
N GLN A 99 -16.64 30.99 2.69
CA GLN A 99 -16.88 31.09 4.12
C GLN A 99 -17.77 29.92 4.46
N LEU A 100 -17.30 28.99 5.29
CA LEU A 100 -18.15 28.03 5.99
C LEU A 100 -19.28 28.88 6.61
N GLY A 101 -20.45 28.87 5.99
CA GLY A 101 -21.61 29.58 6.50
C GLY A 101 -21.82 29.09 7.93
N GLU A 102 -22.07 30.04 8.83
CA GLU A 102 -22.54 29.73 10.18
C GLU A 102 -23.63 28.68 10.05
N VAL A 103 -23.37 27.46 10.55
CA VAL A 103 -24.33 26.35 10.45
C VAL A 103 -25.52 26.78 11.26
N THR A 104 -26.55 27.27 10.60
CA THR A 104 -27.85 27.49 11.23
C THR A 104 -28.38 26.10 11.56
N VAL A 105 -28.22 25.69 12.82
CA VAL A 105 -28.81 24.45 13.35
C VAL A 105 -30.33 24.73 13.43
N GLU A 106 -31.04 24.44 12.36
CA GLU A 106 -32.51 24.38 12.44
C GLU A 106 -32.86 23.20 13.36
N ALA A 107 -33.76 23.44 14.30
CA ALA A 107 -34.27 22.40 15.20
C ALA A 107 -35.09 21.40 14.38
N GLY A 108 -34.46 20.31 13.98
CA GLY A 108 -35.04 19.23 13.16
C GLY A 108 -34.01 18.17 12.80
N GLU A 109 -34.48 17.07 12.23
CA GLU A 109 -33.58 16.01 11.72
C GLU A 109 -32.86 16.51 10.46
N ASN A 110 -31.55 16.39 10.43
CA ASN A 110 -30.71 16.78 9.28
C ASN A 110 -31.15 15.98 8.03
N PRO A 111 -31.67 16.65 6.96
CA PRO A 111 -32.16 15.97 5.77
C PRO A 111 -31.07 15.10 5.07
N ALA A 112 -29.82 15.46 5.18
CA ALA A 112 -28.72 14.66 4.65
C ALA A 112 -28.63 13.27 5.32
N HIS A 113 -28.95 13.16 6.62
CA HIS A 113 -28.87 11.89 7.33
C HIS A 113 -29.82 10.83 6.75
N ARG A 114 -31.04 11.20 6.35
CA ARG A 114 -31.99 10.28 5.72
C ARG A 114 -31.47 9.75 4.39
N ILE A 115 -30.81 10.61 3.59
CA ILE A 115 -30.23 10.24 2.31
C ILE A 115 -29.04 9.30 2.55
N ILE A 116 -28.16 9.63 3.49
CA ILE A 116 -27.01 8.78 3.84
C ILE A 116 -27.47 7.42 4.38
N ASP A 117 -28.51 7.36 5.20
CA ASP A 117 -29.10 6.07 5.66
C ASP A 117 -29.56 5.22 4.48
N SER A 118 -30.21 5.84 3.48
CA SER A 118 -30.62 5.13 2.27
C SER A 118 -29.41 4.63 1.45
N VAL A 119 -28.36 5.45 1.30
CA VAL A 119 -27.12 5.03 0.64
C VAL A 119 -26.47 3.87 1.38
N MET A 120 -26.38 3.92 2.70
CA MET A 120 -25.81 2.87 3.52
C MET A 120 -26.60 1.56 3.45
N ALA A 121 -27.95 1.66 3.40
CA ALA A 121 -28.82 0.50 3.24
C ALA A 121 -28.59 -0.23 1.90
N HIS A 122 -28.42 0.53 0.80
CA HIS A 122 -28.23 0.00 -0.56
C HIS A 122 -26.76 -0.19 -0.94
N ARG A 123 -25.83 0.15 -0.03
CA ARG A 123 -24.39 0.11 -0.31
C ARG A 123 -23.91 -1.24 -0.80
N LYS A 124 -24.39 -2.34 -0.21
CA LYS A 124 -24.01 -3.69 -0.63
C LYS A 124 -24.50 -4.01 -2.05
N GLU A 125 -25.69 -3.56 -2.40
CA GLU A 125 -26.29 -3.78 -3.72
C GLU A 125 -25.54 -2.99 -4.80
N ASN A 126 -25.15 -1.76 -4.47
CA ASN A 126 -24.41 -0.88 -5.38
C ASN A 126 -22.91 -1.15 -5.45
N HIS A 127 -22.38 -2.01 -4.58
CA HIS A 127 -20.98 -2.40 -4.61
C HIS A 127 -20.72 -3.34 -5.81
N PRO A 128 -19.76 -3.07 -6.70
CA PRO A 128 -19.48 -3.95 -7.84
C PRO A 128 -19.24 -5.40 -7.45
N ASN A 129 -18.59 -5.66 -6.31
CA ASN A 129 -18.31 -7.02 -5.83
C ASN A 129 -19.56 -7.75 -5.28
N SER A 130 -20.75 -7.14 -5.30
CA SER A 130 -22.00 -7.85 -5.04
C SER A 130 -22.44 -8.74 -6.22
N LEU A 131 -21.91 -8.49 -7.40
CA LEU A 131 -22.15 -9.26 -8.59
C LEU A 131 -21.42 -10.61 -8.52
N ASP A 132 -22.00 -11.66 -9.10
CA ASP A 132 -21.39 -12.99 -9.16
C ASP A 132 -20.09 -12.98 -9.98
N SER A 133 -20.08 -12.22 -11.07
CA SER A 133 -18.91 -12.01 -11.91
C SER A 133 -19.04 -10.74 -12.73
N TYR A 134 -17.90 -10.14 -13.08
CA TYR A 134 -17.81 -9.10 -14.07
C TYR A 134 -16.44 -9.10 -14.76
N GLN A 135 -16.40 -8.47 -15.92
CA GLN A 135 -15.18 -8.23 -16.70
C GLN A 135 -15.23 -6.80 -17.24
N TYR A 136 -14.08 -6.12 -17.27
CA TYR A 136 -13.96 -4.83 -17.93
C TYR A 136 -12.52 -4.57 -18.38
N ASN A 137 -12.37 -3.60 -19.27
CA ASN A 137 -11.07 -3.05 -19.63
C ASN A 137 -10.80 -1.76 -18.86
N VAL A 138 -9.53 -1.54 -18.49
CA VAL A 138 -9.10 -0.30 -17.86
C VAL A 138 -7.90 0.28 -18.61
N TYR A 139 -8.00 1.56 -18.98
CA TYR A 139 -6.89 2.35 -19.48
C TYR A 139 -6.47 3.33 -18.42
N ASP A 140 -5.25 3.18 -17.95
CA ASP A 140 -4.62 4.07 -16.95
C ASP A 140 -3.66 5.02 -17.63
N HIS A 141 -3.69 6.27 -17.22
CA HIS A 141 -2.80 7.32 -17.69
C HIS A 141 -2.33 8.15 -16.50
N MET A 142 -1.03 8.23 -16.28
CA MET A 142 -0.42 9.02 -15.22
C MET A 142 0.65 9.95 -15.75
N VAL A 143 0.58 11.20 -15.33
CA VAL A 143 1.52 12.27 -15.72
C VAL A 143 2.12 12.89 -14.47
N PHE A 144 3.44 12.86 -14.37
CA PHE A 144 4.18 13.65 -13.38
C PHE A 144 4.59 14.98 -14.04
N THR A 145 4.17 16.07 -13.43
CA THR A 145 4.33 17.40 -13.99
C THR A 145 4.66 18.43 -12.91
N ALA A 146 5.01 19.65 -13.30
CA ALA A 146 5.15 20.80 -12.43
C ALA A 146 4.57 22.05 -13.13
N ASP A 147 4.36 23.15 -12.38
CA ASP A 147 3.77 24.37 -12.95
C ASP A 147 4.66 24.95 -14.05
N THR A 148 4.08 25.13 -15.23
CA THR A 148 4.79 25.64 -16.42
C THR A 148 5.31 27.06 -16.27
N ASN A 149 4.75 27.86 -15.35
CA ASN A 149 5.18 29.24 -15.11
C ASN A 149 6.55 29.30 -14.42
N VAL A 150 6.92 28.26 -13.69
CA VAL A 150 8.17 28.15 -12.94
C VAL A 150 9.24 27.37 -13.73
N LEU A 151 8.84 26.59 -14.75
CA LEU A 151 9.73 25.73 -15.51
C LEU A 151 10.42 26.49 -16.65
N ASN A 152 11.72 26.20 -16.85
CA ASN A 152 12.54 26.74 -17.95
C ASN A 152 13.04 25.65 -18.90
N GLY A 153 13.39 26.09 -20.12
CA GLY A 153 14.07 25.25 -21.09
C GLY A 153 13.29 24.01 -21.45
N LEU A 154 13.90 22.84 -21.29
CA LEU A 154 13.34 21.54 -21.64
C LEU A 154 12.08 21.18 -20.83
N LEU A 155 12.06 21.49 -19.53
CA LEU A 155 10.93 21.20 -18.66
C LEU A 155 9.69 22.06 -18.95
N LYS A 156 9.82 23.18 -19.65
CA LYS A 156 8.68 24.00 -20.07
C LYS A 156 7.85 23.31 -21.16
N LYS A 157 8.48 22.49 -22.00
CA LYS A 157 7.84 21.81 -23.13
C LYS A 157 7.50 20.35 -22.84
N ASN A 158 8.04 19.77 -21.78
CA ASN A 158 7.91 18.37 -21.42
C ASN A 158 7.36 18.23 -20.00
N ASP A 159 6.68 17.12 -19.75
CA ASP A 159 6.37 16.66 -18.41
C ASP A 159 7.59 15.91 -17.81
N LEU A 160 7.60 15.68 -16.51
CA LEU A 160 8.69 14.96 -15.83
C LEU A 160 8.67 13.47 -16.21
N MET A 161 7.48 12.89 -16.29
CA MET A 161 7.27 11.48 -16.64
C MET A 161 5.84 11.26 -17.11
N VAL A 162 5.66 10.35 -18.04
CA VAL A 162 4.34 9.91 -18.52
C VAL A 162 4.32 8.40 -18.56
N MET A 163 3.22 7.84 -18.06
CA MET A 163 2.96 6.40 -18.06
C MET A 163 1.55 6.11 -18.55
N GLU A 164 1.41 5.03 -19.32
CA GLU A 164 0.13 4.50 -19.77
C GLU A 164 0.11 2.99 -19.54
N SER A 165 -1.05 2.45 -19.16
CA SER A 165 -1.30 1.01 -19.16
C SER A 165 -2.68 0.69 -19.69
N PHE A 166 -2.81 -0.52 -20.23
CA PHE A 166 -4.08 -1.08 -20.63
C PHE A 166 -4.19 -2.49 -20.08
N SER A 167 -5.26 -2.76 -19.34
CA SER A 167 -5.47 -4.02 -18.65
C SER A 167 -6.89 -4.53 -18.83
N GLU A 168 -7.03 -5.85 -18.79
CA GLU A 168 -8.30 -6.54 -18.63
C GLU A 168 -8.45 -6.96 -17.17
N VAL A 169 -9.60 -6.67 -16.58
CA VAL A 169 -9.92 -7.03 -15.19
C VAL A 169 -11.07 -8.02 -15.17
N LEU A 170 -10.88 -9.13 -14.48
CA LEU A 170 -11.85 -10.20 -14.28
C LEU A 170 -12.13 -10.32 -12.77
N PHE A 171 -13.41 -10.39 -12.42
CA PHE A 171 -13.84 -10.66 -11.04
C PHE A 171 -14.83 -11.81 -10.99
N ARG A 172 -14.69 -12.66 -9.98
CA ARG A 172 -15.62 -13.72 -9.65
C ARG A 172 -15.79 -13.82 -8.14
N ALA A 173 -17.03 -13.71 -7.69
CA ALA A 173 -17.36 -13.80 -6.27
C ALA A 173 -16.84 -15.10 -5.62
N PRO A 174 -16.47 -15.07 -4.31
CA PRO A 174 -16.63 -13.90 -3.43
C PRO A 174 -15.49 -12.88 -3.50
N ASP A 175 -14.27 -13.27 -3.94
CA ASP A 175 -13.04 -12.46 -3.77
C ASP A 175 -11.96 -12.74 -4.82
N GLN A 176 -12.31 -13.44 -5.92
CA GLN A 176 -11.36 -13.76 -6.97
C GLN A 176 -11.25 -12.61 -7.94
N LEU A 177 -10.10 -11.94 -7.95
CA LEU A 177 -9.74 -10.87 -8.87
C LEU A 177 -8.56 -11.30 -9.74
N ARG A 178 -8.59 -10.92 -11.00
CA ARG A 178 -7.48 -11.06 -11.93
C ARG A 178 -7.38 -9.83 -12.81
N GLN A 179 -6.23 -9.18 -12.80
CA GLN A 179 -5.90 -8.10 -13.72
C GLN A 179 -4.79 -8.57 -14.66
N ASN A 180 -5.06 -8.63 -15.95
CA ASN A 180 -4.09 -8.94 -16.99
C ASN A 180 -3.61 -7.63 -17.62
N VAL A 181 -2.40 -7.19 -17.33
CA VAL A 181 -1.80 -6.00 -17.93
C VAL A 181 -1.30 -6.36 -19.32
N LEU A 182 -2.02 -5.91 -20.34
CA LEU A 182 -1.82 -6.27 -21.75
C LEU A 182 -0.87 -5.33 -22.48
N GLY A 183 -0.81 -4.07 -22.05
CA GLY A 183 0.07 -3.06 -22.60
C GLY A 183 0.56 -2.08 -21.54
N THR A 184 1.83 -1.69 -21.65
CA THR A 184 2.45 -0.66 -20.82
C THR A 184 3.32 0.24 -21.68
N LYS A 185 3.26 1.55 -21.46
CA LYS A 185 4.11 2.53 -22.13
C LYS A 185 4.57 3.57 -21.12
N MET A 186 5.86 3.73 -20.98
CA MET A 186 6.46 4.73 -20.11
C MET A 186 7.51 5.52 -20.90
N ALA A 187 7.50 6.83 -20.74
CA ALA A 187 8.49 7.69 -21.38
C ALA A 187 9.90 7.34 -20.87
N GLY A 188 10.78 6.89 -21.76
CA GLY A 188 12.18 6.58 -21.46
C GLY A 188 12.43 5.25 -20.77
N SER A 189 11.42 4.40 -20.52
CA SER A 189 11.61 3.08 -19.91
C SER A 189 10.73 2.01 -20.56
N LYS A 190 11.25 0.79 -20.60
CA LYS A 190 10.52 -0.42 -20.98
C LYS A 190 10.29 -1.37 -19.82
N ASP A 191 10.59 -0.94 -18.57
CA ASP A 191 10.35 -1.77 -17.39
C ASP A 191 8.87 -1.65 -16.95
N PRO A 192 8.09 -2.72 -17.07
CA PRO A 192 6.65 -2.68 -16.74
C PRO A 192 6.36 -2.57 -15.24
N GLN A 193 7.35 -2.74 -14.36
CA GLN A 193 7.14 -2.67 -12.90
C GLN A 193 6.68 -1.28 -12.47
N PHE A 194 7.20 -0.22 -13.10
CA PHE A 194 6.84 1.16 -12.75
C PHE A 194 5.41 1.52 -13.10
N VAL A 195 4.88 0.94 -14.16
CA VAL A 195 3.50 1.15 -14.57
C VAL A 195 2.52 0.55 -13.54
N TYR A 196 2.89 -0.59 -12.96
CA TYR A 196 2.11 -1.17 -11.88
C TYR A 196 2.06 -0.26 -10.63
N LEU A 197 3.19 0.36 -10.27
CA LEU A 197 3.22 1.33 -9.16
C LEU A 197 2.26 2.49 -9.41
N ALA A 198 2.15 2.98 -10.65
CA ALA A 198 1.21 4.03 -11.01
C ALA A 198 -0.25 3.59 -10.85
N SER A 199 -0.61 2.38 -11.27
CA SER A 199 -1.97 1.86 -11.08
C SER A 199 -2.30 1.57 -9.61
N SER A 200 -1.32 1.18 -8.79
CA SER A 200 -1.50 0.98 -7.35
C SER A 200 -1.74 2.27 -6.55
N MET A 201 -1.45 3.43 -7.13
CA MET A 201 -1.77 4.74 -6.52
C MET A 201 -3.23 5.15 -6.70
N GLN A 202 -3.99 4.48 -7.56
CA GLN A 202 -5.42 4.76 -7.74
C GLN A 202 -6.21 4.38 -6.49
N SER A 203 -7.29 5.15 -6.23
CA SER A 203 -8.16 4.89 -5.11
C SER A 203 -9.01 3.63 -5.31
N THR A 204 -9.27 2.91 -4.21
CA THR A 204 -10.23 1.80 -4.21
C THR A 204 -11.67 2.31 -4.37
N SER A 205 -12.64 1.38 -4.45
CA SER A 205 -14.05 1.72 -4.60
C SER A 205 -14.56 2.57 -3.43
N PHE A 206 -15.36 3.60 -3.74
CA PHE A 206 -16.04 4.40 -2.71
C PHE A 206 -17.17 3.61 -2.01
N TYR A 207 -17.41 2.36 -2.38
CA TYR A 207 -18.32 1.45 -1.68
C TYR A 207 -17.60 0.55 -0.67
N ASP A 208 -16.25 0.60 -0.56
CA ASP A 208 -15.50 -0.10 0.48
C ASP A 208 -15.65 0.58 1.85
N GLU A 209 -15.41 -0.15 2.93
CA GLU A 209 -15.49 0.38 4.30
C GLU A 209 -14.40 1.43 4.58
N THR A 210 -13.26 1.29 3.94
CA THR A 210 -12.17 2.26 3.87
C THR A 210 -11.84 2.54 2.41
N VAL A 211 -11.40 3.74 2.10
CA VAL A 211 -10.88 4.09 0.78
C VAL A 211 -9.35 4.14 0.89
N ALA A 212 -8.70 3.17 0.27
CA ALA A 212 -7.23 3.17 0.20
C ALA A 212 -6.79 4.18 -0.87
N ILE A 213 -5.88 5.08 -0.50
CA ILE A 213 -5.30 6.09 -1.39
C ILE A 213 -3.80 6.14 -1.11
N ALA A 214 -2.97 5.81 -2.10
CA ALA A 214 -1.51 5.79 -2.00
C ALA A 214 -0.99 5.04 -0.75
N GLY A 215 -1.60 3.89 -0.44
CA GLY A 215 -1.20 3.02 0.66
C GLY A 215 -1.73 3.40 2.05
N THR A 216 -2.53 4.46 2.16
CA THR A 216 -3.21 4.85 3.41
C THR A 216 -4.70 4.56 3.31
N ASP A 217 -5.26 3.93 4.34
CA ASP A 217 -6.69 3.61 4.46
C ASP A 217 -7.45 4.73 5.17
N TYR A 218 -8.30 5.43 4.42
CA TYR A 218 -9.17 6.47 4.96
C TYR A 218 -10.56 5.94 5.26
N VAL A 219 -11.11 6.31 6.41
CA VAL A 219 -12.47 5.90 6.79
C VAL A 219 -13.48 6.53 5.84
N ASN A 220 -14.31 5.67 5.23
CA ASN A 220 -15.29 6.12 4.24
C ASN A 220 -16.48 6.81 4.90
N PRO A 221 -16.95 7.99 4.41
CA PRO A 221 -18.12 8.67 4.95
C PRO A 221 -19.44 7.90 4.79
N ILE A 222 -19.52 6.91 3.91
CA ILE A 222 -20.67 6.00 3.81
C ILE A 222 -20.42 4.64 4.48
N SER A 223 -19.37 4.52 5.31
CA SER A 223 -19.09 3.32 6.11
C SER A 223 -20.08 3.17 7.26
N ARG A 224 -20.13 1.98 7.86
CA ARG A 224 -21.00 1.71 9.02
C ARG A 224 -20.64 2.65 10.17
N ASN A 225 -21.68 3.25 10.80
CA ASN A 225 -21.61 4.23 11.90
C ASN A 225 -20.97 5.58 11.52
N SER A 226 -20.82 5.91 10.24
CA SER A 226 -20.20 7.17 9.81
C SER A 226 -20.92 8.41 10.33
N LYS A 227 -22.26 8.38 10.51
CA LYS A 227 -23.04 9.53 11.00
C LYS A 227 -22.65 10.04 12.39
N SER A 228 -22.01 9.20 13.22
CA SER A 228 -21.51 9.63 14.53
C SER A 228 -20.08 10.21 14.46
N HIS A 229 -19.45 10.19 13.31
CA HIS A 229 -18.06 10.61 13.12
C HIS A 229 -17.89 11.65 12.00
N TYR A 230 -18.88 11.73 11.10
CA TYR A 230 -18.91 12.68 10.00
C TYR A 230 -20.06 13.66 10.12
N PHE A 231 -19.80 14.89 9.75
CA PHE A 231 -20.83 15.89 9.49
C PHE A 231 -21.23 15.82 8.02
N PHE A 232 -22.53 15.88 7.75
CA PHE A 232 -23.12 15.89 6.42
C PHE A 232 -24.01 17.10 6.23
N ASN A 233 -23.91 17.76 5.06
CA ASN A 233 -24.78 18.85 4.69
C ASN A 233 -25.38 18.62 3.30
N LEU A 234 -26.71 18.80 3.16
CA LEU A 234 -27.39 18.75 1.88
C LEU A 234 -27.25 20.11 1.17
N GLU A 235 -26.36 20.17 0.18
CA GLU A 235 -26.04 21.40 -0.54
C GLU A 235 -27.10 21.77 -1.57
N SER A 236 -27.63 20.78 -2.31
CA SER A 236 -28.64 20.99 -3.33
C SER A 236 -29.39 19.71 -3.68
N VAL A 237 -30.60 19.88 -4.21
CA VAL A 237 -31.39 18.81 -4.82
C VAL A 237 -31.73 19.24 -6.24
N MET A 238 -31.55 18.33 -7.20
CA MET A 238 -31.76 18.61 -8.62
C MET A 238 -32.55 17.48 -9.28
N PRO A 239 -33.34 17.75 -10.31
CA PRO A 239 -33.94 16.69 -11.10
C PRO A 239 -32.88 15.92 -11.91
N ALA A 240 -33.02 14.59 -11.93
CA ALA A 240 -32.17 13.70 -12.74
C ALA A 240 -32.82 13.22 -14.04
N GLY A 241 -34.07 13.70 -14.28
CA GLY A 241 -34.94 13.24 -15.35
C GLY A 241 -36.04 12.28 -14.84
N GLY A 242 -37.25 12.40 -15.38
CA GLY A 242 -38.40 11.63 -14.89
C GLY A 242 -38.77 11.95 -13.45
N ALA A 243 -38.88 10.93 -12.62
CA ALA A 243 -39.18 11.05 -11.18
C ALA A 243 -37.95 11.09 -10.29
N ASP A 244 -36.75 10.97 -10.88
CA ASP A 244 -35.50 10.85 -10.15
C ASP A 244 -34.90 12.19 -9.75
N SER A 245 -34.09 12.17 -8.67
CA SER A 245 -33.43 13.34 -8.11
C SER A 245 -31.95 13.05 -7.85
N LEU A 246 -31.14 14.10 -7.97
CA LEU A 246 -29.73 14.10 -7.55
C LEU A 246 -29.61 14.92 -6.26
N TYR A 247 -28.97 14.33 -5.28
CA TYR A 247 -28.69 14.96 -3.98
C TYR A 247 -27.19 15.24 -3.88
N VAL A 248 -26.80 16.49 -3.80
CA VAL A 248 -25.41 16.89 -3.57
C VAL A 248 -25.19 17.04 -2.08
N ILE A 249 -24.29 16.24 -1.52
CA ILE A 249 -23.99 16.23 -0.09
C ILE A 249 -22.51 16.53 0.09
N SER A 250 -22.21 17.52 0.92
CA SER A 250 -20.86 17.73 1.44
C SER A 250 -20.66 16.96 2.74
N PHE A 251 -19.44 16.53 2.97
CA PHE A 251 -19.07 15.75 4.15
C PHE A 251 -17.66 16.11 4.63
N HIS A 252 -17.46 16.04 5.94
CA HIS A 252 -16.16 16.14 6.59
C HIS A 252 -16.21 15.45 7.96
N PRO A 253 -15.09 15.00 8.54
CA PRO A 253 -15.04 14.51 9.91
C PRO A 253 -15.60 15.56 10.89
N MET A 254 -16.22 15.11 11.98
CA MET A 254 -16.68 16.01 13.02
C MET A 254 -15.49 16.75 13.65
N MET A 255 -15.73 17.97 14.10
CA MET A 255 -14.70 18.79 14.74
C MET A 255 -14.08 18.06 15.93
N GLY A 256 -12.75 18.02 15.97
CA GLY A 256 -11.98 17.28 16.99
C GLY A 256 -11.81 15.78 16.70
N SER A 257 -12.24 15.29 15.55
CA SER A 257 -11.92 13.94 15.08
C SER A 257 -10.45 13.84 14.73
N THR A 258 -9.84 12.70 15.07
CA THR A 258 -8.41 12.45 14.89
C THR A 258 -8.11 11.22 14.04
N PHE A 259 -9.15 10.55 13.54
CA PHE A 259 -8.99 9.41 12.62
C PHE A 259 -8.69 9.90 11.19
N ASP A 260 -8.04 9.04 10.39
CA ASP A 260 -7.80 9.29 8.97
C ASP A 260 -9.13 9.32 8.21
N GLY A 261 -9.72 10.49 8.09
CA GLY A 261 -11.00 10.74 7.44
C GLY A 261 -10.86 11.49 6.12
N LEU A 262 -11.93 11.46 5.33
CA LEU A 262 -12.05 12.19 4.07
C LEU A 262 -13.00 13.38 4.24
N ARG A 263 -12.72 14.47 3.54
CA ARG A 263 -13.67 15.58 3.33
C ARG A 263 -13.93 15.77 1.85
N GLY A 264 -15.10 16.25 1.51
CA GLY A 264 -15.45 16.47 0.10
C GLY A 264 -16.91 16.58 -0.17
N THR A 265 -17.29 16.24 -1.40
CA THR A 265 -18.65 16.22 -1.89
C THR A 265 -18.97 14.92 -2.62
N MET A 266 -20.20 14.46 -2.48
CA MET A 266 -20.74 13.34 -3.25
C MET A 266 -22.12 13.69 -3.80
N THR A 267 -22.43 13.16 -4.96
CA THR A 267 -23.75 13.25 -5.56
C THR A 267 -24.40 11.89 -5.51
N ILE A 268 -25.60 11.83 -4.95
CA ILE A 268 -26.40 10.61 -4.81
C ILE A 268 -27.55 10.66 -5.80
N HIS A 269 -27.74 9.58 -6.55
CA HIS A 269 -28.87 9.39 -7.44
C HIS A 269 -30.01 8.67 -6.68
N SER A 270 -31.25 9.15 -6.79
CA SER A 270 -32.40 8.53 -6.10
C SER A 270 -32.69 7.11 -6.56
N ASP A 271 -32.42 6.80 -7.84
CA ASP A 271 -32.51 5.44 -8.37
C ASP A 271 -31.43 4.56 -7.76
N GLY A 272 -31.86 3.67 -6.87
CA GLY A 272 -30.99 2.78 -6.12
C GLY A 272 -30.15 3.45 -5.02
N TRP A 273 -30.37 4.72 -4.71
CA TRP A 273 -29.59 5.49 -3.72
C TRP A 273 -28.08 5.35 -3.90
N ALA A 274 -27.65 5.41 -5.15
CA ALA A 274 -26.28 5.14 -5.56
C ALA A 274 -25.45 6.43 -5.59
N VAL A 275 -24.17 6.31 -5.28
CA VAL A 275 -23.19 7.37 -5.50
C VAL A 275 -22.95 7.50 -7.00
N LEU A 276 -23.32 8.64 -7.57
CA LEU A 276 -23.08 8.98 -8.98
C LEU A 276 -21.64 9.48 -9.17
N ASN A 277 -21.20 10.32 -8.27
CA ASN A 277 -19.82 10.80 -8.25
C ASN A 277 -19.39 11.22 -6.86
N VAL A 278 -18.07 11.27 -6.66
CA VAL A 278 -17.46 11.79 -5.44
C VAL A 278 -16.19 12.56 -5.79
N LYS A 279 -15.98 13.64 -5.06
CA LYS A 279 -14.71 14.38 -4.99
C LYS A 279 -14.32 14.46 -3.54
N ALA A 280 -13.16 13.89 -3.18
CA ALA A 280 -12.73 13.80 -1.79
C ALA A 280 -11.22 14.00 -1.67
N GLU A 281 -10.80 14.43 -0.50
CA GLU A 281 -9.41 14.56 -0.09
C GLU A 281 -9.29 14.21 1.40
N PRO A 282 -8.11 13.80 1.89
CA PRO A 282 -7.87 13.65 3.32
C PRO A 282 -8.22 14.95 4.06
N ASP A 283 -8.91 14.82 5.18
CA ASP A 283 -9.25 15.96 6.03
C ASP A 283 -8.00 16.58 6.65
N GLN A 284 -7.10 15.71 7.13
CA GLN A 284 -5.77 16.09 7.55
C GLN A 284 -4.79 15.87 6.40
N GLN A 285 -4.29 16.97 5.84
CA GLN A 285 -3.31 16.89 4.77
C GLN A 285 -1.90 16.74 5.35
N SER A 286 -1.08 15.90 4.73
CA SER A 286 0.34 15.80 5.06
C SER A 286 1.06 17.09 4.69
N ALA A 287 2.02 17.53 5.53
CA ALA A 287 2.93 18.61 5.17
C ALA A 287 3.84 18.27 3.96
N LEU A 288 3.96 16.97 3.65
CA LEU A 288 4.81 16.45 2.58
C LEU A 288 4.09 16.40 1.23
N TYR A 289 2.79 16.06 1.25
CA TYR A 289 2.00 15.90 0.05
C TYR A 289 0.51 16.15 0.31
N THR A 290 -0.21 16.50 -0.74
CA THR A 290 -1.67 16.57 -0.75
C THR A 290 -2.21 15.58 -1.79
N ILE A 291 -3.31 14.89 -1.45
CA ILE A 291 -3.97 13.95 -2.35
C ILE A 291 -5.43 14.37 -2.52
N SER A 292 -5.95 14.22 -3.73
CA SER A 292 -7.39 14.32 -3.98
C SER A 292 -7.83 13.22 -4.95
N ILE A 293 -9.04 12.71 -4.74
CA ILE A 293 -9.66 11.70 -5.59
C ILE A 293 -10.94 12.22 -6.21
N GLN A 294 -11.23 11.72 -7.41
CA GLN A 294 -12.50 11.93 -8.09
C GLN A 294 -12.95 10.60 -8.68
N GLN A 295 -14.15 10.18 -8.37
CA GLN A 295 -14.74 8.95 -8.91
C GLN A 295 -16.07 9.27 -9.57
N LEU A 296 -16.31 8.68 -10.73
CA LEU A 296 -17.55 8.77 -11.48
C LEU A 296 -18.08 7.37 -11.73
N TYR A 297 -19.36 7.19 -11.51
CA TYR A 297 -20.09 5.94 -11.71
C TYR A 297 -21.09 6.08 -12.85
N GLN A 298 -21.44 4.99 -13.48
CA GLN A 298 -22.43 4.88 -14.54
C GLN A 298 -23.31 3.66 -14.32
N LYS A 299 -24.51 3.69 -14.86
CA LYS A 299 -25.42 2.54 -14.84
C LYS A 299 -25.16 1.66 -16.05
N VAL A 300 -24.81 0.39 -15.83
CA VAL A 300 -24.57 -0.62 -16.87
C VAL A 300 -25.55 -1.78 -16.62
N MET A 301 -26.41 -2.05 -17.58
CA MET A 301 -27.43 -3.12 -17.49
C MET A 301 -28.19 -3.14 -16.15
N GLY A 302 -28.52 -1.95 -15.62
CA GLY A 302 -29.26 -1.78 -14.37
C GLY A 302 -28.43 -1.69 -13.09
N HIS A 303 -27.13 -1.99 -13.13
CA HIS A 303 -26.22 -1.91 -11.99
C HIS A 303 -25.30 -0.70 -12.06
N TRP A 304 -25.02 -0.07 -10.92
CA TRP A 304 -24.06 1.01 -10.82
C TRP A 304 -22.62 0.47 -10.85
N PHE A 305 -21.79 1.02 -11.72
CA PHE A 305 -20.42 0.56 -11.94
C PHE A 305 -19.47 1.74 -12.14
N PRO A 306 -18.21 1.66 -11.69
CA PRO A 306 -17.23 2.72 -11.91
C PRO A 306 -17.06 2.99 -13.42
N LYS A 307 -16.93 4.26 -13.78
CA LYS A 307 -16.64 4.72 -15.14
C LYS A 307 -15.26 5.32 -15.27
N GLN A 308 -14.90 6.17 -14.29
CA GLN A 308 -13.63 6.85 -14.28
C GLN A 308 -13.19 7.13 -12.85
N LEU A 309 -11.92 6.88 -12.57
CA LEU A 309 -11.28 7.14 -11.28
C LEU A 309 -10.08 8.06 -11.55
N ASN A 310 -9.97 9.17 -10.82
CA ASN A 310 -8.83 10.05 -10.89
C ASN A 310 -8.20 10.18 -9.50
N THR A 311 -6.88 10.21 -9.46
CA THR A 311 -6.09 10.50 -8.25
C THR A 311 -5.06 11.57 -8.59
N ASN A 312 -5.07 12.67 -7.86
CA ASN A 312 -4.10 13.73 -7.99
C ASN A 312 -3.26 13.78 -6.72
N LEU A 313 -1.95 13.72 -6.87
CA LEU A 313 -0.97 13.84 -5.80
C LEU A 313 -0.11 15.07 -6.05
N THR A 314 0.06 15.93 -5.06
CA THR A 314 1.00 17.06 -5.12
C THR A 314 2.03 16.90 -4.01
N VAL A 315 3.31 16.76 -4.38
CA VAL A 315 4.42 16.62 -3.44
C VAL A 315 5.02 18.00 -3.18
N SER A 316 4.81 18.53 -1.99
CA SER A 316 5.18 19.92 -1.64
C SER A 316 6.67 20.11 -1.34
N GLN A 317 7.36 19.06 -0.87
CA GLN A 317 8.77 19.14 -0.47
C GLN A 317 9.77 18.89 -1.59
N ILE A 318 9.35 18.27 -2.68
CA ILE A 318 10.17 18.15 -3.87
C ILE A 318 9.69 19.21 -4.85
N ALA A 319 10.40 20.30 -4.92
CA ALA A 319 10.05 21.41 -5.80
C ALA A 319 11.14 21.59 -6.86
N VAL A 320 10.72 21.92 -8.06
CA VAL A 320 11.62 22.44 -9.10
C VAL A 320 11.81 23.93 -8.84
N GLU A 321 12.98 24.30 -8.37
CA GLU A 321 13.30 25.71 -8.06
C GLU A 321 13.85 26.47 -9.27
N LYS A 322 13.39 27.71 -9.40
CA LYS A 322 13.93 28.66 -10.36
C LYS A 322 13.70 30.10 -9.91
N ASP A 323 14.73 30.91 -9.97
CA ASP A 323 14.68 32.36 -9.70
C ASP A 323 13.97 32.71 -8.37
N GLY A 324 14.11 31.83 -7.35
CA GLY A 324 13.44 31.95 -6.05
C GLY A 324 11.99 31.50 -6.00
N PHE A 325 11.45 30.91 -7.10
CA PHE A 325 10.13 30.30 -7.14
C PHE A 325 10.27 28.79 -7.18
N ALA A 326 9.58 28.10 -6.25
CA ALA A 326 9.52 26.65 -6.18
C ALA A 326 8.14 26.17 -6.68
N SER A 327 8.13 25.20 -7.60
CA SER A 327 6.90 24.53 -8.02
C SER A 327 6.87 23.09 -7.52
N PRO A 328 5.83 22.69 -6.79
CA PRO A 328 5.67 21.32 -6.34
C PRO A 328 5.52 20.36 -7.53
N ILE A 329 5.95 19.11 -7.36
CA ILE A 329 5.70 18.05 -8.33
C ILE A 329 4.27 17.55 -8.14
N MET A 330 3.53 17.47 -9.24
CA MET A 330 2.18 16.93 -9.28
C MET A 330 2.16 15.63 -10.07
N ALA A 331 1.51 14.60 -9.54
CA ALA A 331 1.13 13.39 -10.27
C ALA A 331 -0.38 13.42 -10.52
N VAL A 332 -0.77 13.34 -11.77
CA VAL A 332 -2.16 13.32 -12.22
C VAL A 332 -2.44 11.94 -12.81
N GLY A 333 -3.17 11.12 -12.08
CA GLY A 333 -3.57 9.77 -12.49
C GLY A 333 -5.03 9.71 -12.89
N LYS A 334 -5.33 9.05 -14.01
CA LYS A 334 -6.68 8.81 -14.51
C LYS A 334 -6.82 7.36 -14.93
N SER A 335 -7.92 6.73 -14.55
CA SER A 335 -8.29 5.38 -14.94
C SER A 335 -9.66 5.40 -15.60
N TYR A 336 -9.74 4.94 -16.84
CA TYR A 336 -10.97 4.86 -17.62
C TYR A 336 -11.41 3.41 -17.74
N ILE A 337 -12.63 3.12 -17.30
CA ILE A 337 -13.23 1.79 -17.29
C ILE A 337 -14.18 1.68 -18.49
N THR A 338 -13.95 0.69 -19.34
CA THR A 338 -14.70 0.45 -20.59
C THR A 338 -15.07 -1.03 -20.73
N ASP A 339 -15.89 -1.34 -21.71
CA ASP A 339 -16.27 -2.69 -22.12
C ASP A 339 -16.74 -3.56 -20.94
N VAL A 340 -17.55 -2.97 -20.06
CA VAL A 340 -18.05 -3.67 -18.88
C VAL A 340 -19.05 -4.74 -19.29
N ILE A 341 -18.74 -5.99 -18.96
CA ILE A 341 -19.58 -7.17 -19.15
C ILE A 341 -19.98 -7.68 -17.76
N LEU A 342 -21.26 -7.71 -17.47
CA LEU A 342 -21.81 -8.28 -16.24
C LEU A 342 -22.16 -9.74 -16.45
N HIS A 343 -21.93 -10.56 -15.42
CA HIS A 343 -22.19 -12.01 -15.41
C HIS A 343 -21.51 -12.82 -16.53
N PRO A 344 -20.22 -12.55 -16.88
CA PRO A 344 -19.49 -13.40 -17.80
C PRO A 344 -19.29 -14.81 -17.21
N ASP A 345 -19.26 -15.84 -18.07
CA ASP A 345 -18.95 -17.23 -17.66
C ASP A 345 -17.45 -17.40 -17.42
N LEU A 346 -16.99 -17.05 -16.21
CA LEU A 346 -15.60 -17.13 -15.82
C LEU A 346 -15.29 -18.45 -15.10
N LYS A 347 -14.29 -19.18 -15.59
CA LYS A 347 -13.84 -20.44 -15.00
C LYS A 347 -12.87 -20.17 -13.84
N ARG A 348 -12.98 -20.97 -12.78
CA ARG A 348 -12.07 -20.88 -11.62
C ARG A 348 -10.58 -21.02 -12.00
N SER A 349 -10.28 -21.76 -13.06
CA SER A 349 -8.90 -21.94 -13.57
C SER A 349 -8.27 -20.67 -14.12
N GLN A 350 -9.06 -19.62 -14.42
CA GLN A 350 -8.55 -18.31 -14.87
C GLN A 350 -7.98 -17.49 -13.71
N PHE A 351 -8.30 -17.85 -12.47
CA PHE A 351 -7.87 -17.17 -11.26
C PHE A 351 -6.77 -17.96 -10.56
N SER A 352 -5.67 -17.31 -10.30
CA SER A 352 -4.53 -17.82 -9.53
C SER A 352 -4.30 -16.91 -8.31
N GLU A 353 -3.26 -17.17 -7.55
CA GLU A 353 -2.81 -16.28 -6.47
C GLU A 353 -2.22 -14.97 -7.00
N ILE A 354 -1.81 -14.96 -8.27
CA ILE A 354 -1.34 -13.76 -8.95
C ILE A 354 -2.55 -12.94 -9.35
N GLU A 355 -2.86 -11.92 -8.58
CA GLU A 355 -3.98 -11.01 -8.84
C GLU A 355 -3.70 -10.12 -10.05
N VAL A 356 -2.48 -9.61 -10.16
CA VAL A 356 -2.04 -8.79 -11.29
C VAL A 356 -0.95 -9.50 -12.05
N LEU A 357 -1.17 -9.79 -13.32
CA LEU A 357 -0.20 -10.41 -14.22
C LEU A 357 0.20 -9.44 -15.32
N VAL A 358 1.47 -9.09 -15.37
CA VAL A 358 2.03 -8.27 -16.45
C VAL A 358 2.51 -9.19 -17.57
N SER A 359 1.97 -9.01 -18.78
CA SER A 359 2.37 -9.78 -19.96
C SER A 359 3.83 -9.48 -20.34
N ARG A 360 4.57 -10.49 -20.79
CA ARG A 360 5.99 -10.34 -21.16
C ARG A 360 6.22 -9.33 -22.28
N ASP A 361 5.26 -9.19 -23.16
CA ASP A 361 5.26 -8.29 -24.33
C ASP A 361 4.53 -6.96 -24.05
N ALA A 362 4.05 -6.73 -22.83
CA ALA A 362 3.28 -5.54 -22.49
C ALA A 362 4.01 -4.23 -22.79
N ALA A 363 5.33 -4.17 -22.54
CA ALA A 363 6.15 -2.99 -22.80
C ALA A 363 6.57 -2.81 -24.27
N TYR A 364 6.21 -3.76 -25.15
CA TYR A 364 6.61 -3.77 -26.56
C TYR A 364 5.43 -3.65 -27.52
N ARG A 365 4.28 -3.15 -27.04
CA ARG A 365 3.10 -2.89 -27.86
C ARG A 365 3.38 -1.78 -28.88
N ASP A 366 2.87 -1.98 -30.11
CA ASP A 366 3.02 -1.03 -31.21
C ASP A 366 2.04 0.16 -31.11
N ASP A 367 2.20 1.12 -31.97
CA ASP A 367 1.34 2.30 -31.99
C ASP A 367 -0.09 1.98 -32.48
N GLU A 368 -0.31 0.89 -33.20
CA GLU A 368 -1.65 0.44 -33.60
C GLU A 368 -2.44 0.00 -32.35
N PHE A 369 -1.82 -0.80 -31.48
CA PHE A 369 -2.40 -1.18 -30.20
C PHE A 369 -2.82 0.05 -29.38
N TRP A 370 -1.93 1.04 -29.23
CA TRP A 370 -2.22 2.24 -28.47
C TRP A 370 -3.28 3.12 -29.13
N THR A 371 -3.35 3.18 -30.45
CA THR A 371 -4.40 3.90 -31.18
C THR A 371 -5.79 3.32 -30.94
N GLN A 372 -5.88 1.98 -30.80
CA GLN A 372 -7.15 1.29 -30.54
C GLN A 372 -7.61 1.42 -29.09
N HIS A 373 -6.68 1.46 -28.11
CA HIS A 373 -7.01 1.33 -26.68
C HIS A 373 -6.88 2.64 -25.89
N ARG A 374 -6.22 3.65 -26.45
CA ARG A 374 -6.06 4.94 -25.79
C ARG A 374 -7.36 5.74 -25.80
N ILE A 375 -7.78 6.18 -24.61
CA ILE A 375 -9.03 6.95 -24.43
C ILE A 375 -8.73 8.45 -24.29
N ASP A 376 -7.67 8.80 -23.56
CA ASP A 376 -7.29 10.20 -23.37
C ASP A 376 -6.42 10.67 -24.56
N SER A 377 -6.72 11.85 -25.09
CA SER A 377 -5.92 12.42 -26.17
C SER A 377 -4.59 12.91 -25.63
N LEU A 378 -3.49 12.53 -26.29
CA LEU A 378 -2.17 13.03 -25.92
C LEU A 378 -2.06 14.51 -26.28
N THR A 379 -1.68 15.32 -25.29
CA THR A 379 -1.33 16.72 -25.53
C THR A 379 0.02 16.81 -26.23
N GLU A 380 0.30 17.93 -26.91
CA GLU A 380 1.60 18.19 -27.53
C GLU A 380 2.75 18.04 -26.52
N ARG A 381 2.52 18.46 -25.28
CA ARG A 381 3.49 18.35 -24.17
C ARG A 381 3.81 16.89 -23.82
N ILE A 382 2.80 16.01 -23.76
CA ILE A 382 2.97 14.57 -23.53
C ILE A 382 3.75 13.92 -24.68
N LEU A 383 3.40 14.25 -25.93
CA LEU A 383 4.11 13.74 -27.11
C LEU A 383 5.59 14.17 -27.09
N ASN A 384 5.84 15.44 -26.80
CA ASN A 384 7.21 15.95 -26.65
C ASN A 384 7.97 15.21 -25.54
N THR A 385 7.29 14.86 -24.43
CA THR A 385 7.90 14.10 -23.33
C THR A 385 8.32 12.70 -23.79
N TYR A 386 7.48 11.98 -24.53
CA TYR A 386 7.86 10.68 -25.09
C TYR A 386 9.08 10.83 -26.00
N HIS A 387 9.04 11.72 -26.99
CA HIS A 387 10.16 11.93 -27.92
C HIS A 387 11.46 12.34 -27.19
N PHE A 388 11.36 13.22 -26.22
CA PHE A 388 12.51 13.69 -25.47
C PHE A 388 13.12 12.57 -24.61
N MET A 389 12.31 11.84 -23.87
CA MET A 389 12.77 10.76 -22.99
C MET A 389 13.31 9.58 -23.81
N ASP A 390 12.65 9.21 -24.90
CA ASP A 390 13.11 8.15 -25.80
C ASP A 390 14.46 8.54 -26.44
N SER A 391 14.66 9.81 -26.82
CA SER A 391 15.94 10.29 -27.36
C SER A 391 17.07 10.28 -26.33
N LEU A 392 16.77 10.49 -25.05
CA LEU A 392 17.76 10.40 -23.96
C LEU A 392 18.18 8.97 -23.67
N THR A 393 17.28 8.02 -23.90
CA THR A 393 17.48 6.60 -23.62
C THR A 393 17.94 5.81 -24.84
N GLU A 394 17.90 6.41 -26.05
CA GLU A 394 18.38 5.77 -27.28
C GLU A 394 19.87 5.42 -27.17
N GLY A 395 20.16 4.14 -26.93
CA GLY A 395 21.51 3.63 -26.70
C GLY A 395 22.07 3.75 -25.28
N ASN A 396 21.29 4.26 -24.31
CA ASN A 396 21.70 4.40 -22.92
C ASN A 396 20.60 3.99 -21.92
N ASP A 397 20.81 2.94 -21.15
CA ASP A 397 19.91 2.52 -20.06
C ASP A 397 20.05 3.37 -18.80
N ILE A 398 20.49 4.62 -18.88
CA ILE A 398 20.80 5.45 -17.69
C ILE A 398 19.54 5.69 -16.87
N PHE A 399 18.42 5.95 -17.53
CA PHE A 399 17.14 6.23 -16.87
C PHE A 399 16.59 4.97 -16.18
N ASP A 400 16.56 3.82 -16.87
CA ASP A 400 16.20 2.54 -16.26
C ASP A 400 17.11 2.17 -15.10
N ARG A 401 18.42 2.46 -15.22
CA ARG A 401 19.36 2.27 -14.12
C ARG A 401 19.07 3.14 -12.92
N MET A 402 18.77 4.42 -13.13
CA MET A 402 18.43 5.35 -12.07
C MET A 402 17.14 4.92 -11.35
N LEU A 403 16.10 4.61 -12.09
CA LEU A 403 14.82 4.14 -11.53
C LEU A 403 14.99 2.83 -10.77
N ASN A 404 15.63 1.84 -11.37
CA ASN A 404 15.89 0.55 -10.72
C ASN A 404 16.76 0.70 -9.46
N THR A 405 17.76 1.59 -9.50
CA THR A 405 18.59 1.87 -8.32
C THR A 405 17.77 2.52 -7.21
N THR A 406 16.91 3.49 -7.54
CA THR A 406 16.03 4.14 -6.56
C THR A 406 15.05 3.14 -5.95
N THR A 407 14.40 2.31 -6.76
CA THR A 407 13.48 1.28 -6.28
C THR A 407 14.17 0.25 -5.39
N LYS A 408 15.36 -0.22 -5.77
CA LYS A 408 16.17 -1.13 -4.94
C LYS A 408 16.65 -0.46 -3.66
N MET A 409 17.03 0.82 -3.72
CA MET A 409 17.43 1.57 -2.53
C MET A 409 16.29 1.67 -1.52
N ILE A 410 15.06 1.90 -1.99
CA ILE A 410 13.86 1.98 -1.14
C ILE A 410 13.46 0.59 -0.62
N ASN A 411 13.33 -0.41 -1.50
CA ASN A 411 12.76 -1.70 -1.15
C ASN A 411 13.78 -2.67 -0.53
N GLU A 412 15.06 -2.62 -0.94
CA GLU A 412 16.08 -3.59 -0.59
C GLU A 412 17.28 -2.97 0.13
N SER A 413 17.29 -1.66 0.33
CA SER A 413 18.45 -0.90 0.83
C SER A 413 19.72 -1.20 0.03
N ALA A 414 19.60 -1.39 -1.29
CA ALA A 414 20.69 -1.79 -2.17
C ALA A 414 20.87 -0.80 -3.33
N VAL A 415 22.13 -0.68 -3.79
CA VAL A 415 22.51 0.14 -4.96
C VAL A 415 23.07 -0.74 -6.05
N SER A 416 22.52 -0.63 -7.27
CA SER A 416 22.96 -1.40 -8.42
C SER A 416 24.20 -0.79 -9.07
N LEU A 417 25.29 -1.55 -9.09
CA LEU A 417 26.56 -1.23 -9.76
C LEU A 417 26.73 -2.08 -11.04
N GLY A 418 25.77 -1.99 -11.96
CA GLY A 418 25.73 -2.81 -13.16
C GLY A 418 25.22 -4.23 -12.90
N PRO A 419 26.00 -5.30 -13.12
CA PRO A 419 25.58 -6.69 -12.87
C PRO A 419 25.65 -7.09 -11.39
N VAL A 420 26.08 -6.19 -10.51
CA VAL A 420 26.27 -6.43 -9.07
C VAL A 420 25.53 -5.36 -8.28
N ASP A 421 24.87 -5.76 -7.21
CA ASP A 421 24.21 -4.90 -6.24
C ASP A 421 25.03 -4.81 -4.96
N LEU A 422 25.17 -3.61 -4.40
CA LEU A 422 25.78 -3.34 -3.11
C LEU A 422 24.66 -3.14 -2.08
N ASN A 423 24.59 -4.00 -1.07
CA ASN A 423 23.62 -3.87 0.02
C ASN A 423 24.16 -2.90 1.08
N LEU A 424 23.51 -1.73 1.18
CA LEU A 424 23.89 -0.67 2.12
C LEU A 424 23.44 -0.97 3.54
N GLY A 425 22.27 -1.64 3.70
CA GLY A 425 21.68 -1.95 4.99
C GLY A 425 22.53 -2.88 5.84
N SER A 426 23.46 -3.63 5.26
CA SER A 426 24.35 -4.56 5.96
C SER A 426 25.77 -4.05 6.21
N MET A 427 26.11 -2.84 5.75
CA MET A 427 27.49 -2.32 5.84
C MET A 427 27.92 -1.98 7.27
N PHE A 428 26.98 -1.48 8.07
CA PHE A 428 27.30 -1.00 9.42
C PHE A 428 26.34 -1.60 10.44
N ARG A 429 26.88 -2.09 11.56
CA ARG A 429 26.11 -2.65 12.67
C ARG A 429 26.76 -2.30 13.99
N LEU A 430 25.96 -2.32 15.06
CA LEU A 430 26.42 -2.09 16.41
C LEU A 430 25.92 -3.23 17.31
N SER A 431 26.82 -3.83 18.09
CA SER A 431 26.52 -4.82 19.13
C SER A 431 27.23 -4.45 20.40
N ALA A 432 26.54 -4.55 21.54
CA ALA A 432 27.15 -4.32 22.84
C ALA A 432 28.31 -5.28 23.12
N LEU A 433 28.19 -6.53 22.66
CA LEU A 433 29.18 -7.57 22.86
C LEU A 433 30.33 -7.49 21.83
N ARG A 434 30.00 -7.29 20.54
CA ARG A 434 30.95 -7.37 19.42
C ARG A 434 31.58 -6.04 19.02
N GLY A 435 30.96 -4.91 19.43
CA GLY A 435 31.38 -3.56 19.08
C GLY A 435 30.77 -3.07 17.76
N PHE A 436 31.53 -2.27 17.02
CA PHE A 436 31.11 -1.74 15.72
C PHE A 436 31.54 -2.72 14.60
N TYR A 437 30.62 -2.96 13.65
CA TYR A 437 30.86 -3.75 12.45
C TYR A 437 30.93 -2.82 11.23
N ALA A 438 31.96 -3.04 10.44
CA ALA A 438 32.05 -2.46 9.10
C ALA A 438 32.33 -3.57 8.09
N GLY A 439 31.49 -3.66 7.05
CA GLY A 439 31.60 -4.71 6.05
C GLY A 439 31.01 -4.34 4.72
N LEU A 440 31.18 -5.23 3.75
CA LEU A 440 30.59 -5.15 2.42
C LEU A 440 29.75 -6.40 2.15
N HIS A 441 28.60 -6.19 1.51
CA HIS A 441 27.78 -7.28 1.01
C HIS A 441 27.42 -6.99 -0.46
N LEU A 442 27.85 -7.88 -1.34
CA LEU A 442 27.64 -7.81 -2.78
C LEU A 442 26.80 -8.98 -3.23
N SER A 443 25.89 -8.74 -4.17
CA SER A 443 25.09 -9.77 -4.82
C SER A 443 24.99 -9.54 -6.32
N THR A 444 24.95 -10.60 -7.12
CA THR A 444 24.65 -10.48 -8.55
C THR A 444 23.16 -10.24 -8.76
N ASN A 445 22.79 -9.59 -9.87
CA ASN A 445 21.42 -9.28 -10.22
C ASN A 445 21.00 -9.88 -11.57
N ASP A 446 19.80 -9.55 -12.07
CA ASP A 446 19.25 -10.07 -13.32
C ASP A 446 20.09 -9.76 -14.55
N ARG A 447 20.90 -8.69 -14.51
CA ARG A 447 21.82 -8.32 -15.60
C ARG A 447 23.00 -9.28 -15.70
N PHE A 448 23.37 -9.91 -14.58
CA PHE A 448 24.38 -10.96 -14.59
C PHE A 448 23.77 -12.25 -15.15
N ASN A 449 22.68 -12.72 -14.53
CA ASN A 449 21.95 -13.90 -14.99
C ASN A 449 20.52 -13.91 -14.36
N PRO A 450 19.45 -14.12 -15.13
CA PRO A 450 18.09 -14.15 -14.59
C PRO A 450 17.79 -15.35 -13.68
N HIS A 451 18.57 -16.43 -13.78
CA HIS A 451 18.34 -17.67 -13.02
C HIS A 451 19.39 -17.93 -11.93
N ILE A 452 20.49 -17.21 -11.91
CA ILE A 452 21.58 -17.45 -10.95
C ILE A 452 21.82 -16.19 -10.13
N ARG A 453 21.81 -16.35 -8.82
CA ARG A 453 22.20 -15.32 -7.86
C ARG A 453 23.41 -15.80 -7.06
N LEU A 454 24.47 -15.02 -7.06
CA LEU A 454 25.64 -15.23 -6.23
C LEU A 454 25.75 -14.03 -5.29
N SER A 455 25.94 -14.27 -4.01
CA SER A 455 26.17 -13.21 -3.05
C SER A 455 27.31 -13.55 -2.09
N GLY A 456 27.95 -12.53 -1.56
CA GLY A 456 29.00 -12.69 -0.58
C GLY A 456 29.11 -11.46 0.31
N PHE A 457 29.50 -11.69 1.55
CA PHE A 457 29.73 -10.61 2.50
C PHE A 457 31.03 -10.85 3.26
N ALA A 458 31.69 -9.76 3.66
CA ALA A 458 32.81 -9.78 4.60
C ALA A 458 32.81 -8.48 5.40
N GLY A 459 33.08 -8.58 6.71
CA GLY A 459 33.20 -7.42 7.56
C GLY A 459 33.87 -7.71 8.89
N TYR A 460 34.34 -6.65 9.55
CA TYR A 460 35.14 -6.71 10.75
C TYR A 460 34.43 -6.15 11.97
N TRP A 461 34.48 -6.87 13.08
CA TRP A 461 33.99 -6.47 14.39
C TRP A 461 35.08 -5.87 15.25
N THR A 462 34.96 -4.62 15.66
CA THR A 462 36.06 -3.88 16.35
C THR A 462 36.39 -4.41 17.73
N ARG A 463 35.37 -4.79 18.53
CA ARG A 463 35.57 -5.29 19.90
C ARG A 463 35.91 -6.78 19.93
N LEU A 464 35.26 -7.55 19.07
CA LEU A 464 35.53 -8.98 18.90
C LEU A 464 36.92 -9.21 18.23
N LYS A 465 37.41 -8.23 17.45
CA LYS A 465 38.66 -8.27 16.68
C LYS A 465 38.72 -9.42 15.70
N ASP A 466 37.60 -9.70 15.03
CA ASP A 466 37.48 -10.82 14.10
C ASP A 466 36.51 -10.49 12.95
N PHE A 467 36.55 -11.32 11.88
CA PHE A 467 35.78 -11.13 10.65
C PHE A 467 34.58 -12.05 10.57
N ASP A 468 33.42 -11.50 10.24
CA ASP A 468 32.32 -12.28 9.70
C ASP A 468 32.43 -12.28 8.18
N TYR A 469 32.26 -13.44 7.55
CA TYR A 469 32.26 -13.59 6.09
C TYR A 469 31.38 -14.76 5.67
N GLY A 470 30.93 -14.72 4.42
CA GLY A 470 30.13 -15.80 3.87
C GLY A 470 29.79 -15.59 2.40
N PHE A 471 29.30 -16.65 1.79
CA PHE A 471 28.86 -16.65 0.40
C PHE A 471 27.64 -17.57 0.22
N GLU A 472 26.80 -17.20 -0.73
CA GLU A 472 25.58 -17.90 -1.08
C GLU A 472 25.46 -17.99 -2.59
N GLY A 473 25.00 -19.14 -3.06
CA GLY A 473 24.58 -19.32 -4.44
C GLY A 473 23.15 -19.82 -4.50
N LYS A 474 22.34 -19.21 -5.38
CA LYS A 474 20.95 -19.61 -5.63
C LYS A 474 20.73 -19.86 -7.11
N TRP A 475 20.00 -20.91 -7.40
CA TRP A 475 19.44 -21.18 -8.71
C TRP A 475 17.92 -21.03 -8.67
N LEU A 476 17.40 -20.04 -9.39
CA LEU A 476 15.99 -19.74 -9.54
C LEU A 476 15.42 -20.70 -10.61
N ILE A 477 14.80 -21.78 -10.19
CA ILE A 477 14.31 -22.86 -11.08
C ILE A 477 13.04 -22.38 -11.78
N TYR A 478 12.05 -21.90 -11.02
CA TYR A 478 10.79 -21.42 -11.55
C TYR A 478 10.29 -20.19 -10.78
N PRO A 479 10.60 -18.98 -11.27
CA PRO A 479 10.30 -17.72 -10.57
C PRO A 479 8.84 -17.52 -10.19
N PRO A 480 7.82 -17.94 -10.99
CA PRO A 480 6.42 -17.75 -10.63
C PRO A 480 5.96 -18.52 -9.37
N LEU A 481 6.63 -19.61 -9.02
CA LEU A 481 6.40 -20.32 -7.76
C LEU A 481 7.45 -20.03 -6.70
N GLN A 482 8.34 -19.04 -6.95
CA GLN A 482 9.50 -18.76 -6.10
C GLN A 482 10.29 -20.05 -5.80
N GLU A 483 10.40 -20.93 -6.82
CA GLU A 483 11.12 -22.19 -6.70
C GLU A 483 12.60 -21.95 -6.88
N GLU A 484 13.36 -22.21 -5.81
CA GLU A 484 14.79 -22.00 -5.78
C GLU A 484 15.50 -23.14 -5.04
N PHE A 485 16.69 -23.48 -5.53
CA PHE A 485 17.65 -24.31 -4.84
C PHE A 485 18.90 -23.49 -4.57
N GLY A 486 19.46 -23.63 -3.38
CA GLY A 486 20.67 -22.86 -3.04
C GLY A 486 21.55 -23.56 -2.03
N TRP A 487 22.71 -22.96 -1.88
CA TRP A 487 23.69 -23.33 -0.86
C TRP A 487 24.26 -22.06 -0.23
N ARG A 488 24.61 -22.16 1.04
CA ARG A 488 25.20 -21.06 1.81
C ARG A 488 26.33 -21.57 2.69
N PHE A 489 27.37 -20.79 2.78
CA PHE A 489 28.40 -20.93 3.79
C PHE A 489 28.60 -19.60 4.51
N ALA A 490 28.72 -19.64 5.83
CA ALA A 490 29.02 -18.44 6.60
C ALA A 490 29.90 -18.78 7.82
N HIS A 491 30.89 -17.94 8.05
CA HIS A 491 31.59 -17.82 9.33
C HIS A 491 31.10 -16.55 9.98
N LYS A 492 30.25 -16.69 10.99
CA LYS A 492 29.59 -15.53 11.64
C LYS A 492 29.21 -15.81 13.08
N SER A 493 28.97 -14.73 13.80
CA SER A 493 28.35 -14.81 15.14
C SER A 493 26.83 -14.81 15.03
N THR A 494 26.17 -15.63 15.84
CA THR A 494 24.71 -15.74 15.95
C THR A 494 24.28 -15.69 17.41
N ALA A 495 23.07 -15.25 17.69
CA ALA A 495 22.49 -15.30 19.03
C ALA A 495 22.30 -16.76 19.47
N ILE A 496 22.41 -17.01 20.77
CA ILE A 496 22.20 -18.34 21.38
C ILE A 496 20.71 -18.57 21.60
N GLY A 497 20.24 -19.77 21.24
CA GLY A 497 18.84 -20.16 21.50
C GLY A 497 17.80 -19.34 20.76
N GLU A 498 18.19 -18.75 19.64
CA GLU A 498 17.32 -17.85 18.86
C GLU A 498 16.05 -18.54 18.36
N PHE A 499 14.91 -17.91 18.58
CA PHE A 499 13.63 -18.33 18.02
C PHE A 499 13.52 -17.98 16.53
N GLY A 500 14.29 -17.03 16.02
CA GLY A 500 14.25 -16.43 14.70
C GLY A 500 14.14 -17.40 13.52
N GLY A 501 14.21 -16.84 12.32
CA GLY A 501 14.12 -17.58 11.05
C GLY A 501 12.74 -17.62 10.42
N PHE A 502 11.76 -16.87 10.94
CA PHE A 502 10.47 -16.66 10.32
C PHE A 502 10.46 -15.29 9.62
N GLY A 503 10.58 -15.30 8.31
CA GLY A 503 10.57 -14.12 7.45
C GLY A 503 10.75 -14.53 6.00
N GLU A 504 10.20 -13.78 5.08
CA GLU A 504 10.36 -13.97 3.63
C GLU A 504 11.56 -13.20 3.06
N GLY A 505 12.26 -12.43 3.87
CA GLY A 505 13.43 -11.70 3.44
C GLY A 505 14.64 -12.62 3.32
N GLY A 506 15.16 -12.81 2.12
CA GLY A 506 16.49 -13.37 1.90
C GLY A 506 17.62 -12.45 2.40
N ASN A 507 17.27 -11.38 3.08
CA ASN A 507 18.21 -10.52 3.74
C ASN A 507 18.67 -11.22 5.02
N ILE A 508 19.98 -11.44 5.09
CA ILE A 508 20.69 -11.98 6.25
C ILE A 508 20.41 -11.16 7.51
N LEU A 509 19.65 -10.07 7.37
CA LEU A 509 19.33 -9.08 8.39
C LEU A 509 17.90 -8.56 8.21
N SER A 510 16.98 -9.10 8.98
CA SER A 510 15.71 -8.42 9.20
C SER A 510 15.92 -7.19 10.10
N GLU A 511 15.04 -6.19 10.03
CA GLU A 511 15.09 -5.01 10.92
C GLU A 511 15.17 -5.39 12.42
N ASN A 512 14.56 -6.51 12.79
CA ASN A 512 14.58 -7.02 14.16
C ASN A 512 15.95 -7.54 14.58
N GLU A 513 16.75 -8.14 13.70
CA GLU A 513 18.11 -8.60 14.04
C GLU A 513 19.02 -7.44 14.46
N TYR A 514 18.89 -6.24 13.88
CA TYR A 514 19.68 -5.07 14.30
C TYR A 514 19.37 -4.65 15.73
N ARG A 515 18.11 -4.70 16.12
CA ARG A 515 17.67 -4.28 17.44
C ARG A 515 18.11 -5.25 18.51
N TYR A 516 18.10 -6.56 18.21
CA TYR A 516 18.56 -7.61 19.15
C TYR A 516 20.06 -7.63 19.30
N THR A 517 20.86 -7.43 18.26
CA THR A 517 22.32 -7.38 18.37
C THR A 517 22.82 -6.30 19.34
N PHE A 518 22.00 -5.26 19.57
CA PHE A 518 22.31 -4.22 20.54
C PHE A 518 22.26 -4.74 22.00
N TYR A 519 21.36 -5.68 22.30
CA TYR A 519 21.20 -6.26 23.64
C TYR A 519 21.96 -7.56 23.85
N GLU A 520 22.55 -8.11 22.83
CA GLU A 520 23.23 -9.39 22.85
C GLU A 520 24.34 -9.43 23.91
N ASN A 521 24.21 -10.35 24.87
CA ASN A 521 25.19 -10.58 25.93
C ASN A 521 25.86 -11.96 25.85
N VAL A 522 25.32 -12.86 25.05
CA VAL A 522 25.84 -14.19 24.75
C VAL A 522 25.75 -14.45 23.25
N MET A 523 26.70 -15.17 22.70
CA MET A 523 26.71 -15.51 21.28
C MET A 523 27.32 -16.89 21.02
N ALA A 524 26.96 -17.47 19.89
CA ALA A 524 27.67 -18.58 19.27
C ALA A 524 28.39 -18.09 18.02
N ARG A 525 29.59 -18.59 17.77
CA ARG A 525 30.40 -18.28 16.60
C ARG A 525 30.91 -19.54 15.97
N GLY A 526 30.88 -19.66 14.66
CA GLY A 526 31.38 -20.83 13.97
C GLY A 526 31.18 -20.80 12.47
N ASN A 527 31.52 -21.91 11.85
CA ASN A 527 31.33 -22.16 10.44
C ASN A 527 30.04 -22.93 10.25
N TRP A 528 29.17 -22.44 9.36
CA TRP A 528 27.91 -23.08 9.03
C TRP A 528 27.76 -23.20 7.52
N ALA A 529 27.51 -24.41 7.05
CA ALA A 529 27.18 -24.69 5.66
C ALA A 529 25.78 -25.28 5.57
N GLU A 530 25.03 -24.84 4.59
CA GLU A 530 23.67 -25.35 4.37
C GLU A 530 23.30 -25.41 2.89
N PHE A 531 22.45 -26.38 2.57
CA PHE A 531 21.74 -26.50 1.30
C PHE A 531 20.26 -26.27 1.57
N PHE A 532 19.61 -25.54 0.71
CA PHE A 532 18.19 -25.26 0.87
C PHE A 532 17.43 -25.35 -0.44
N TYR A 533 16.15 -25.71 -0.32
CA TYR A 533 15.19 -25.71 -1.40
C TYR A 533 13.91 -25.02 -0.94
N THR A 534 13.42 -24.09 -1.74
CA THR A 534 12.22 -23.32 -1.45
C THR A 534 11.24 -23.47 -2.61
N THR A 535 9.94 -23.63 -2.32
CA THR A 535 8.90 -23.63 -3.35
C THR A 535 7.56 -23.26 -2.75
N ARG A 536 6.67 -22.68 -3.58
CA ARG A 536 5.24 -22.60 -3.30
C ARG A 536 4.55 -23.82 -3.82
N PHE A 537 3.83 -24.51 -2.94
CA PHE A 537 3.00 -25.67 -3.29
C PHE A 537 1.62 -25.46 -2.69
N ALA A 538 0.57 -25.89 -3.36
CA ALA A 538 -0.79 -25.55 -2.99
C ALA A 538 -1.00 -24.02 -2.79
N ARG A 539 -2.20 -23.55 -2.91
CA ARG A 539 -2.54 -22.14 -3.12
C ARG A 539 -2.06 -21.17 -2.03
N HIS A 540 -1.84 -21.63 -0.81
CA HIS A 540 -1.56 -20.76 0.35
C HIS A 540 -0.30 -21.16 1.11
N PHE A 541 0.46 -22.11 0.60
CA PHE A 541 1.62 -22.64 1.29
C PHE A 541 2.93 -22.32 0.56
N LYS A 542 3.94 -21.94 1.34
CA LYS A 542 5.33 -21.88 0.91
C LYS A 542 6.16 -22.78 1.82
N GLY A 543 6.94 -23.68 1.23
CA GLY A 543 7.78 -24.65 1.91
C GLY A 543 9.25 -24.36 1.74
N PHE A 544 10.00 -24.64 2.79
CA PHE A 544 11.44 -24.51 2.83
C PHE A 544 12.02 -25.80 3.41
N LEU A 545 12.91 -26.43 2.67
CA LEU A 545 13.70 -27.57 3.15
C LEU A 545 15.14 -27.11 3.30
N THR A 546 15.74 -27.33 4.45
CA THR A 546 17.14 -26.97 4.70
C THR A 546 17.88 -28.17 5.29
N PHE A 547 19.08 -28.42 4.81
CA PHE A 547 20.02 -29.34 5.42
C PHE A 547 21.31 -28.57 5.71
N GLY A 548 21.70 -28.49 6.98
CA GLY A 548 22.81 -27.68 7.43
C GLY A 548 23.74 -28.45 8.37
N PHE A 549 25.02 -28.08 8.37
CA PHE A 549 25.99 -28.63 9.27
C PHE A 549 27.11 -27.62 9.55
N GLY A 550 27.74 -27.77 10.71
CA GLY A 550 28.83 -26.87 11.09
C GLY A 550 29.19 -26.95 12.57
N ASP A 551 30.02 -26.03 12.98
CA ASP A 551 30.53 -25.91 14.34
C ASP A 551 30.02 -24.64 15.01
N ARG A 552 29.88 -24.68 16.34
CA ARG A 552 29.50 -23.54 17.18
C ARG A 552 30.41 -23.46 18.39
N ASN A 553 31.07 -22.31 18.57
CA ASN A 553 31.81 -21.94 19.77
C ASN A 553 30.95 -20.94 20.55
N TYR A 554 30.63 -21.22 21.80
CA TYR A 554 29.77 -20.40 22.63
C TYR A 554 30.62 -19.43 23.47
N TYR A 555 30.25 -18.15 23.43
CA TYR A 555 30.87 -17.08 24.20
C TYR A 555 29.86 -16.57 25.24
N LEU A 556 30.19 -16.78 26.52
CA LEU A 556 29.38 -16.42 27.68
C LEU A 556 30.19 -15.50 28.61
N PRO A 557 30.33 -14.20 28.32
CA PRO A 557 31.06 -13.28 29.20
C PRO A 557 30.44 -13.20 30.60
N PRO A 558 31.22 -13.12 31.70
CA PRO A 558 32.70 -13.04 31.72
C PRO A 558 33.40 -14.43 31.77
N PHE A 559 32.66 -15.48 31.48
CA PHE A 559 33.14 -16.87 31.62
C PHE A 559 33.91 -17.34 30.35
N ASP A 560 34.71 -18.35 30.52
CA ASP A 560 35.47 -18.99 29.43
C ASP A 560 34.53 -19.55 28.36
N THR A 561 35.07 -19.66 27.14
CA THR A 561 34.36 -20.31 26.02
C THR A 561 34.07 -21.77 26.36
N LEU A 562 32.82 -22.21 26.09
CA LEU A 562 32.48 -23.62 26.13
C LEU A 562 33.19 -24.39 24.98
N PRO A 563 33.33 -25.71 25.13
CA PRO A 563 33.90 -26.54 24.02
C PRO A 563 33.11 -26.30 22.72
N THR A 564 33.83 -26.36 21.61
CA THR A 564 33.23 -26.36 20.27
C THR A 564 32.24 -27.52 20.16
N ALA A 565 31.04 -27.25 19.69
CA ALA A 565 30.03 -28.26 19.44
C ALA A 565 29.71 -28.35 17.94
N HIS A 566 29.64 -29.56 17.42
CA HIS A 566 29.30 -29.83 16.03
C HIS A 566 27.86 -30.26 15.88
N PHE A 567 27.16 -29.65 14.91
CA PHE A 567 25.77 -29.90 14.64
C PHE A 567 25.53 -30.27 13.18
N THR A 568 24.62 -31.19 12.98
CA THR A 568 24.01 -31.49 11.66
C THR A 568 22.52 -31.47 11.82
N MET A 569 21.81 -30.70 11.01
CA MET A 569 20.36 -30.58 11.10
C MET A 569 19.66 -30.67 9.73
N GLY A 570 18.43 -31.19 9.77
CA GLY A 570 17.42 -31.00 8.71
C GLY A 570 16.27 -30.14 9.23
N GLU A 571 15.80 -29.23 8.43
CA GLU A 571 14.65 -28.37 8.75
C GLU A 571 13.60 -28.46 7.65
N LEU A 572 12.34 -28.63 8.07
CA LEU A 572 11.16 -28.36 7.27
C LEU A 572 10.45 -27.13 7.85
N LYS A 573 10.41 -26.05 7.07
CA LYS A 573 9.67 -24.84 7.45
C LYS A 573 8.52 -24.61 6.48
N LEU A 574 7.34 -24.31 7.01
CA LEU A 574 6.12 -24.04 6.27
C LEU A 574 5.57 -22.68 6.63
N ARG A 575 5.19 -21.92 5.62
CA ARG A 575 4.43 -20.68 5.76
C ARG A 575 3.05 -20.88 5.17
N PHE A 576 2.02 -20.55 5.92
CA PHE A 576 0.64 -20.52 5.48
C PHE A 576 0.11 -19.09 5.56
N ALA A 577 -0.39 -18.57 4.43
CA ALA A 577 -1.01 -17.26 4.32
C ALA A 577 -2.25 -17.38 3.44
N TYR A 578 -3.41 -17.42 4.08
CA TYR A 578 -4.68 -17.55 3.37
C TYR A 578 -4.97 -16.27 2.58
N ASN A 579 -5.43 -16.42 1.35
CA ASN A 579 -5.81 -15.33 0.45
C ASN A 579 -4.74 -14.23 0.29
N GLU A 580 -3.47 -14.61 0.33
CA GLU A 580 -2.37 -13.70 0.02
C GLU A 580 -2.38 -13.38 -1.47
N LYS A 581 -2.29 -12.10 -1.79
CA LYS A 581 -2.34 -11.56 -3.14
C LYS A 581 -0.94 -11.28 -3.66
N PHE A 582 -0.74 -11.50 -4.96
CA PHE A 582 0.56 -11.32 -5.61
C PHE A 582 0.45 -10.53 -6.90
N VAL A 583 1.52 -9.79 -7.19
CA VAL A 583 1.82 -9.24 -8.51
C VAL A 583 2.84 -10.13 -9.19
N GLY A 584 2.54 -10.61 -10.38
CA GLY A 584 3.48 -11.30 -11.25
C GLY A 584 4.05 -10.36 -12.29
N THR A 585 5.36 -10.19 -12.25
CA THR A 585 6.13 -9.44 -13.26
C THR A 585 7.04 -10.40 -14.04
N PRO A 586 7.64 -9.98 -15.16
CA PRO A 586 8.64 -10.80 -15.85
C PRO A 586 9.84 -11.18 -14.97
N HIS A 587 10.10 -10.45 -13.88
CA HIS A 587 11.22 -10.67 -12.96
C HIS A 587 10.87 -11.55 -11.75
N GLY A 588 9.60 -11.89 -11.55
CA GLY A 588 9.14 -12.73 -10.44
C GLY A 588 7.80 -12.28 -9.87
N ILE A 589 7.47 -12.79 -8.68
CA ILE A 589 6.25 -12.42 -7.97
C ILE A 589 6.58 -11.64 -6.70
N GLN A 590 5.75 -10.64 -6.41
CA GLN A 590 5.82 -9.81 -5.21
C GLN A 590 4.51 -9.93 -4.43
N SER A 591 4.58 -10.13 -3.11
CA SER A 591 3.41 -10.16 -2.26
C SER A 591 2.82 -8.78 -2.06
N LEU A 592 1.50 -8.68 -2.14
CA LEU A 592 0.69 -7.52 -1.76
C LEU A 592 0.14 -7.64 -0.33
N GLY A 593 0.47 -8.75 0.35
CA GLY A 593 -0.03 -9.03 1.70
C GLY A 593 -1.34 -9.81 1.73
N THR A 594 -1.85 -9.97 2.94
CA THR A 594 -3.12 -10.64 3.22
C THR A 594 -3.83 -10.03 4.42
N ASP A 595 -5.16 -10.03 4.39
CA ASP A 595 -6.02 -9.65 5.52
C ASP A 595 -6.20 -10.76 6.56
N TYR A 596 -5.56 -11.90 6.39
CA TYR A 596 -5.67 -13.07 7.28
C TYR A 596 -4.39 -13.25 8.09
N PRO A 597 -4.44 -14.06 9.17
CA PRO A 597 -3.23 -14.40 9.91
C PRO A 597 -2.20 -15.12 9.03
N ILE A 598 -0.93 -14.74 9.19
CA ILE A 598 0.20 -15.47 8.61
C ILE A 598 0.69 -16.44 9.68
N VAL A 599 0.78 -17.72 9.31
CA VAL A 599 1.20 -18.79 10.22
C VAL A 599 2.46 -19.44 9.71
N TRP A 600 3.42 -19.58 10.58
CA TRP A 600 4.68 -20.26 10.35
C TRP A 600 4.80 -21.50 11.23
N PHE A 601 5.32 -22.56 10.69
CA PHE A 601 5.67 -23.77 11.40
C PHE A 601 7.05 -24.21 10.95
N SER A 602 7.91 -24.62 11.91
CA SER A 602 9.23 -25.21 11.62
C SER A 602 9.45 -26.44 12.45
N TYR A 603 9.90 -27.50 11.84
CA TYR A 603 10.41 -28.70 12.46
C TYR A 603 11.87 -28.88 12.10
N GLN A 604 12.73 -28.93 13.10
CA GLN A 604 14.18 -29.14 13.00
C GLN A 604 14.55 -30.47 13.68
N ARG A 605 15.24 -31.33 12.95
CA ARG A 605 15.86 -32.54 13.50
C ARG A 605 17.36 -32.40 13.48
N PHE A 606 17.99 -32.53 14.62
CA PHE A 606 19.43 -32.59 14.80
C PHE A 606 19.88 -34.06 14.83
N PHE A 607 20.92 -34.40 14.08
CA PHE A 607 21.38 -35.78 13.87
C PHE A 607 22.69 -36.01 14.59
N LYS A 608 22.68 -36.97 15.52
CA LYS A 608 23.92 -37.45 16.15
C LYS A 608 24.64 -38.45 15.25
N GLY A 609 25.96 -38.30 15.09
CA GLY A 609 26.80 -39.20 14.31
C GLY A 609 26.74 -39.01 12.78
N VAL A 610 26.06 -37.95 12.29
CA VAL A 610 26.04 -37.58 10.87
C VAL A 610 26.93 -36.34 10.71
N LEU A 611 27.91 -36.34 9.80
CA LEU A 611 28.85 -35.23 9.55
C LEU A 611 29.37 -34.59 10.86
N ASP A 612 29.89 -35.43 11.74
CA ASP A 612 30.41 -35.06 13.06
C ASP A 612 29.42 -34.48 14.05
N GLY A 613 28.10 -34.52 13.76
CA GLY A 613 27.07 -34.05 14.66
C GLY A 613 27.08 -34.77 16.01
N GLU A 614 27.21 -34.03 17.10
CA GLU A 614 27.37 -34.57 18.46
C GLU A 614 26.03 -34.80 19.17
N TYR A 615 25.00 -34.02 18.81
CA TYR A 615 23.72 -33.98 19.49
C TYR A 615 22.59 -34.49 18.62
N GLY A 616 21.64 -35.23 19.24
CA GLY A 616 20.43 -35.73 18.60
C GLY A 616 19.19 -35.26 19.35
N PHE A 617 18.45 -34.32 18.78
CA PHE A 617 17.23 -33.77 19.38
C PHE A 617 16.32 -33.15 18.31
N ASP A 618 15.09 -32.83 18.69
CA ASP A 618 14.10 -32.21 17.83
C ASP A 618 13.75 -30.81 18.36
N ARG A 619 13.56 -29.85 17.47
CA ARG A 619 12.99 -28.54 17.78
C ARG A 619 11.76 -28.26 16.91
N ILE A 620 10.70 -27.80 17.54
CA ILE A 620 9.48 -27.35 16.87
C ILE A 620 9.28 -25.88 17.19
N LYS A 621 9.02 -25.09 16.16
CA LYS A 621 8.72 -23.66 16.31
C LYS A 621 7.41 -23.34 15.61
N PHE A 622 6.60 -22.50 16.22
CA PHE A 622 5.33 -21.99 15.70
C PHE A 622 5.25 -20.48 15.90
N GLN A 623 4.83 -19.77 14.86
CA GLN A 623 4.55 -18.32 14.94
C GLN A 623 3.25 -18.02 14.20
N MET A 624 2.45 -17.12 14.76
CA MET A 624 1.29 -16.53 14.11
C MET A 624 1.33 -15.03 14.33
N GLU A 625 1.15 -14.30 13.25
CA GLU A 625 1.09 -12.85 13.26
C GLU A 625 -0.15 -12.34 12.55
N LYS A 626 -0.76 -11.27 13.08
CA LYS A 626 -1.94 -10.65 12.50
C LYS A 626 -2.04 -9.20 12.90
N ASP A 627 -2.29 -8.36 11.91
CA ASP A 627 -2.66 -6.95 12.06
C ASP A 627 -4.16 -6.76 11.85
N PHE A 628 -4.77 -5.93 12.70
CA PHE A 628 -6.17 -5.56 12.63
C PHE A 628 -6.28 -4.04 12.53
N GLN A 629 -6.79 -3.53 11.43
CA GLN A 629 -7.13 -2.11 11.34
C GLN A 629 -8.47 -1.86 12.06
N THR A 630 -8.45 -1.01 13.08
CA THR A 630 -9.64 -0.58 13.81
C THR A 630 -9.97 0.84 13.36
N ARG A 631 -11.00 1.01 12.54
CA ARG A 631 -11.35 2.20 11.74
C ARG A 631 -11.16 3.56 12.45
N TYR A 632 -11.58 3.65 13.70
CA TYR A 632 -11.57 4.93 14.45
C TYR A 632 -10.57 4.94 15.61
N LEU A 633 -9.85 3.85 15.81
CA LEU A 633 -8.98 3.68 16.97
C LEU A 633 -7.54 3.30 16.62
N GLY A 634 -7.20 3.21 15.33
CA GLY A 634 -5.86 2.84 14.88
C GLY A 634 -5.67 1.35 14.62
N LYS A 635 -4.47 0.82 14.85
CA LYS A 635 -4.04 -0.51 14.44
C LYS A 635 -3.68 -1.37 15.65
N SER A 636 -4.28 -2.57 15.72
CA SER A 636 -3.90 -3.60 16.71
C SER A 636 -3.07 -4.68 16.04
N SER A 637 -2.03 -5.15 16.69
CA SER A 637 -1.17 -6.24 16.21
C SER A 637 -1.05 -7.33 17.25
N VAL A 638 -1.02 -8.57 16.78
CA VAL A 638 -0.89 -9.78 17.61
C VAL A 638 0.24 -10.63 17.06
N LEU A 639 1.17 -11.02 17.91
CA LEU A 639 2.24 -11.97 17.62
C LEU A 639 2.21 -13.07 18.67
N LEU A 640 1.94 -14.30 18.25
CA LEU A 640 1.98 -15.51 19.06
C LEU A 640 3.16 -16.37 18.63
N GLN A 641 4.01 -16.75 19.58
CA GLN A 641 5.14 -17.63 19.36
C GLN A 641 5.10 -18.80 20.33
N ALA A 642 5.47 -19.99 19.85
CA ALA A 642 5.61 -21.17 20.69
C ALA A 642 6.78 -22.04 20.22
N GLY A 643 7.47 -22.66 21.14
CA GLY A 643 8.60 -23.52 20.88
C GLY A 643 8.62 -24.76 21.76
N TYR A 644 9.17 -25.86 21.21
CA TYR A 644 9.43 -27.10 21.94
C TYR A 644 10.78 -27.68 21.47
N ALA A 645 11.65 -28.00 22.41
CA ALA A 645 12.89 -28.74 22.21
C ALA A 645 12.81 -30.06 22.98
N SER A 646 13.14 -31.17 22.35
CA SER A 646 13.08 -32.48 22.97
C SER A 646 14.24 -32.71 23.95
N ALA A 647 14.12 -33.77 24.77
CA ALA A 647 15.21 -34.21 25.63
C ALA A 647 16.50 -34.45 24.80
N GLY A 648 17.66 -34.09 25.39
CA GLY A 648 18.96 -34.16 24.71
C GLY A 648 19.37 -32.87 23.99
N CYS A 649 18.49 -31.87 23.93
CA CYS A 649 18.83 -30.54 23.47
C CYS A 649 19.80 -29.86 24.48
N PRO A 650 20.99 -29.40 24.07
CA PRO A 650 21.85 -28.61 24.95
C PRO A 650 21.16 -27.31 25.37
N VAL A 651 21.39 -26.84 26.59
CA VAL A 651 20.75 -25.62 27.14
C VAL A 651 20.98 -24.41 26.20
N GLN A 652 22.13 -24.32 25.58
CA GLN A 652 22.49 -23.24 24.65
C GLN A 652 21.67 -23.27 23.34
N GLU A 653 21.08 -24.41 22.99
CA GLU A 653 20.22 -24.61 21.83
C GLU A 653 18.73 -24.65 22.20
N THR A 654 18.37 -24.56 23.52
CA THR A 654 17.00 -24.32 23.95
C THR A 654 16.59 -22.88 23.62
N PHE A 655 15.33 -22.54 23.81
CA PHE A 655 14.84 -21.21 23.42
C PHE A 655 15.24 -20.16 24.45
N ASN A 656 16.03 -19.18 24.03
CA ASN A 656 16.29 -17.96 24.77
C ASN A 656 15.11 -17.00 24.58
N MET A 657 14.49 -16.61 25.69
CA MET A 657 13.38 -15.67 25.62
C MET A 657 13.92 -14.28 25.26
N LEU A 658 13.30 -13.66 24.25
CA LEU A 658 13.79 -12.40 23.68
C LEU A 658 13.56 -11.22 24.63
N GLY A 659 14.52 -10.98 25.51
CA GLY A 659 14.58 -9.83 26.41
C GLY A 659 15.28 -8.63 25.77
N SER A 660 14.86 -7.42 26.10
CA SER A 660 15.50 -6.19 25.65
C SER A 660 15.69 -5.18 26.79
N TYR A 661 15.82 -5.67 28.04
CA TYR A 661 15.93 -4.80 29.20
C TYR A 661 17.28 -4.07 29.24
N GLU A 662 17.18 -2.77 29.26
CA GLU A 662 18.12 -1.82 29.82
C GLU A 662 17.30 -0.78 30.55
N LEU A 663 17.85 -0.16 31.65
CA LEU A 663 17.09 0.87 32.36
C LEU A 663 16.63 1.99 31.43
N VAL A 664 17.48 2.37 30.46
CA VAL A 664 17.16 3.24 29.33
C VAL A 664 17.65 2.55 28.07
N GLY A 665 16.74 2.01 27.29
CA GLY A 665 17.08 1.20 26.10
C GLY A 665 16.22 1.47 24.89
N LEU A 666 16.52 0.82 23.77
CA LEU A 666 15.78 0.93 22.51
C LEU A 666 14.48 0.11 22.58
N TYR A 667 13.38 0.64 22.12
CA TYR A 667 12.12 -0.11 21.97
C TYR A 667 12.25 -1.13 20.81
N SER A 668 11.97 -2.38 21.08
CA SER A 668 11.99 -3.48 20.11
C SER A 668 10.65 -4.23 20.16
N PRO A 669 9.72 -4.01 19.21
CA PRO A 669 8.48 -4.75 19.12
C PRO A 669 8.71 -6.27 19.00
N GLY A 670 7.86 -7.08 19.65
CA GLY A 670 8.02 -8.55 19.67
C GLY A 670 9.10 -9.06 20.61
N SER A 671 9.63 -8.20 21.50
CA SER A 671 10.49 -8.60 22.62
C SER A 671 9.89 -8.14 23.95
N PHE A 672 10.33 -8.76 25.05
CA PHE A 672 10.01 -8.34 26.39
C PHE A 672 10.85 -7.14 26.80
N GLY A 673 10.21 -5.98 26.98
CA GLY A 673 10.90 -4.71 27.27
C GLY A 673 11.56 -4.64 28.65
N THR A 674 11.07 -5.41 29.62
CA THR A 674 11.57 -5.45 31.00
C THR A 674 12.33 -6.74 31.35
N MET A 675 12.42 -7.70 30.42
CA MET A 675 13.20 -8.93 30.56
C MET A 675 14.64 -8.68 30.09
N ARG A 676 15.60 -9.14 30.85
CA ARG A 676 17.02 -9.11 30.43
C ARG A 676 17.25 -10.12 29.33
N GLU A 677 18.19 -9.82 28.45
CA GLU A 677 18.67 -10.78 27.48
C GLU A 677 19.25 -12.01 28.22
N SER A 678 18.88 -13.21 27.75
CA SER A 678 19.28 -14.48 28.35
C SER A 678 18.85 -14.71 29.81
N GLU A 679 17.80 -14.03 30.28
CA GLU A 679 17.23 -14.23 31.64
C GLU A 679 16.56 -15.60 31.76
N PHE A 680 15.91 -16.08 30.70
CA PHE A 680 15.19 -17.35 30.68
C PHE A 680 15.53 -18.18 29.46
N PHE A 681 15.99 -19.40 29.70
CA PHE A 681 16.16 -20.45 28.69
C PHE A 681 15.10 -21.53 28.93
N CYS A 682 14.31 -21.83 27.90
CA CYS A 682 13.19 -22.76 28.00
C CYS A 682 13.29 -23.88 26.97
N ASP A 683 13.00 -25.11 27.39
CA ASP A 683 12.85 -26.25 26.47
C ASP A 683 11.49 -26.19 25.73
N ARG A 684 10.50 -25.54 26.32
CA ARG A 684 9.19 -25.26 25.74
C ARG A 684 8.66 -23.93 26.28
N PHE A 685 8.02 -23.18 25.41
CA PHE A 685 7.46 -21.89 25.76
C PHE A 685 6.28 -21.52 24.87
N VAL A 686 5.50 -20.55 25.37
CA VAL A 686 4.51 -19.79 24.61
C VAL A 686 4.66 -18.33 24.98
N SER A 687 4.74 -17.45 24.00
CA SER A 687 4.75 -15.99 24.18
C SER A 687 3.67 -15.34 23.34
N LEU A 688 2.99 -14.36 23.91
CA LEU A 688 1.97 -13.56 23.25
C LEU A 688 2.32 -12.09 23.41
N PHE A 689 2.48 -11.40 22.30
CA PHE A 689 2.70 -9.97 22.23
C PHE A 689 1.47 -9.31 21.60
N LEU A 690 0.92 -8.33 22.28
CA LEU A 690 -0.21 -7.52 21.84
C LEU A 690 0.20 -6.06 21.88
N TRP A 691 -0.02 -5.35 20.81
CA TRP A 691 0.13 -3.89 20.81
C TRP A 691 -0.97 -3.23 20.01
N HIS A 692 -1.38 -2.07 20.50
CA HIS A 692 -2.35 -1.23 19.86
C HIS A 692 -1.74 0.16 19.64
N ASP A 693 -1.59 0.52 18.40
CA ASP A 693 -1.11 1.82 17.96
C ASP A 693 -2.32 2.69 17.62
N PHE A 694 -2.54 3.71 18.42
CA PHE A 694 -3.64 4.66 18.19
C PHE A 694 -3.38 5.57 16.97
N GLN A 695 -2.17 5.50 16.37
CA GLN A 695 -1.78 6.39 15.29
C GLN A 695 -1.98 7.87 15.70
N GLY A 696 -2.66 8.70 14.97
CA GLY A 696 -3.03 10.08 15.37
C GLY A 696 -4.38 10.20 16.10
N THR A 697 -5.08 9.09 16.36
CA THR A 697 -6.52 9.12 16.72
C THR A 697 -6.85 9.67 18.11
N LEU A 698 -5.90 9.74 19.04
CA LEU A 698 -6.14 10.30 20.37
C LEU A 698 -5.78 11.79 20.47
N TRP A 699 -4.75 12.21 19.78
CA TRP A 699 -4.25 13.57 19.84
C TRP A 699 -3.33 13.83 18.65
N ASP A 700 -3.69 14.79 17.80
CA ASP A 700 -2.89 15.23 16.68
C ASP A 700 -2.73 16.78 16.74
N PRO A 701 -1.71 17.29 17.45
CA PRO A 701 -1.39 18.69 17.43
C PRO A 701 -0.86 19.08 16.04
N ASP A 702 -1.37 20.15 15.49
CA ASP A 702 -0.94 20.68 14.18
C ASP A 702 0.46 21.33 14.31
N LEU A 703 1.49 20.51 14.58
CA LEU A 703 2.87 20.92 14.72
C LEU A 703 3.75 20.11 13.77
N LEU A 704 4.58 20.78 12.99
CA LEU A 704 5.36 20.19 11.90
C LEU A 704 6.28 19.03 12.34
N PHE A 705 6.92 19.15 13.50
CA PHE A 705 7.89 18.17 14.00
C PHE A 705 7.43 17.41 15.25
N PHE A 706 6.21 17.59 15.68
CA PHE A 706 5.67 16.97 16.88
C PHE A 706 4.30 16.37 16.56
N LYS A 707 4.27 15.07 16.28
CA LYS A 707 3.06 14.29 15.95
C LYS A 707 3.01 13.05 16.84
N PRO A 708 2.65 13.20 18.11
CA PRO A 708 2.70 12.10 19.07
C PRO A 708 1.67 11.02 18.73
N GLN A 709 2.13 9.78 18.66
CA GLN A 709 1.32 8.59 18.44
C GLN A 709 1.48 7.65 19.61
N LEU A 710 0.39 7.37 20.31
CA LEU A 710 0.39 6.49 21.46
C LEU A 710 0.30 5.03 21.02
N THR A 711 1.18 4.18 21.55
CA THR A 711 1.12 2.72 21.41
C THR A 711 1.04 2.10 22.80
N LEU A 712 0.02 1.28 23.04
CA LEU A 712 -0.06 0.40 24.21
C LEU A 712 0.52 -0.95 23.84
N SER A 713 1.32 -1.53 24.73
CA SER A 713 1.95 -2.83 24.52
C SER A 713 1.75 -3.72 25.75
N THR A 714 1.46 -4.99 25.51
CA THR A 714 1.38 -6.02 26.56
C THR A 714 2.07 -7.28 26.05
N ALA A 715 2.93 -7.86 26.88
CA ALA A 715 3.61 -9.10 26.58
C ALA A 715 3.42 -10.12 27.70
N LEU A 716 3.12 -11.35 27.31
CA LEU A 716 2.85 -12.48 28.18
C LEU A 716 3.75 -13.63 27.75
N GLY A 717 4.33 -14.34 28.73
CA GLY A 717 5.18 -15.49 28.42
C GLY A 717 5.10 -16.58 29.47
N TRP A 718 5.11 -17.84 29.06
CA TRP A 718 5.24 -19.03 29.88
C TRP A 718 6.28 -19.96 29.30
N GLY A 719 7.10 -20.57 30.10
CA GLY A 719 8.10 -21.50 29.61
C GLY A 719 8.67 -22.39 30.74
N SER A 720 9.10 -23.58 30.35
CA SER A 720 9.75 -24.54 31.25
C SER A 720 11.20 -24.74 30.82
N PRO A 721 12.14 -24.90 31.74
CA PRO A 721 11.94 -25.03 33.20
C PRO A 721 11.99 -23.69 33.96
N THR A 722 12.38 -22.57 33.30
CA THR A 722 12.81 -21.36 34.04
C THR A 722 11.70 -20.31 34.19
N MET A 723 10.62 -20.31 33.39
CA MET A 723 9.57 -19.30 33.38
C MET A 723 8.17 -19.89 33.63
N THR A 724 8.06 -20.79 34.63
CA THR A 724 6.84 -21.62 34.85
C THR A 724 5.66 -20.88 35.44
N GLN A 725 5.89 -19.76 36.14
CA GLN A 725 4.82 -18.99 36.80
C GLN A 725 4.21 -17.90 35.95
N GLY A 726 4.67 -17.76 34.70
CA GLY A 726 4.22 -16.74 33.78
C GLY A 726 4.91 -15.39 33.97
N TYR A 727 5.38 -14.83 32.92
CA TYR A 727 5.99 -13.50 32.81
C TYR A 727 5.00 -12.52 32.23
N PHE A 728 4.84 -11.36 32.83
CA PHE A 728 3.86 -10.36 32.44
C PHE A 728 4.47 -8.97 32.44
N GLU A 729 4.25 -8.23 31.39
CA GLU A 729 4.60 -6.82 31.32
C GLU A 729 3.59 -6.03 30.47
N SER A 730 3.48 -4.75 30.76
CA SER A 730 2.76 -3.80 29.92
C SER A 730 3.56 -2.52 29.78
N GLY A 731 3.37 -1.83 28.68
CA GLY A 731 4.11 -0.61 28.37
C GLY A 731 3.30 0.37 27.57
N ILE A 732 3.74 1.61 27.62
CA ILE A 732 3.23 2.73 26.86
C ILE A 732 4.40 3.33 26.08
N VAL A 733 4.24 3.51 24.77
CA VAL A 733 5.22 4.15 23.91
C VAL A 733 4.56 5.31 23.20
N VAL A 734 5.16 6.49 23.27
CA VAL A 734 4.76 7.66 22.51
C VAL A 734 5.79 7.86 21.40
N LYS A 735 5.42 7.55 20.17
CA LYS A 735 6.21 7.82 18.96
C LYS A 735 5.96 9.26 18.50
N GLY A 736 6.77 9.80 17.58
CA GLY A 736 6.53 11.12 16.99
C GLY A 736 6.74 12.31 17.92
N LEU A 737 7.45 12.14 19.04
CA LEU A 737 7.91 13.25 19.90
C LEU A 737 8.88 14.18 19.13
N LEU A 738 9.65 13.61 18.22
CA LEU A 738 10.39 14.34 17.19
C LEU A 738 10.15 13.61 15.86
N ASN A 739 9.38 14.25 14.97
CA ASN A 739 9.00 13.71 13.67
C ASN A 739 9.71 14.51 12.57
N MET A 740 10.81 13.98 12.07
CA MET A 740 11.56 14.54 10.94
C MET A 740 11.31 13.71 9.68
N PRO A 741 11.55 14.23 8.46
CA PRO A 741 11.22 13.54 7.21
C PRO A 741 11.77 12.12 7.06
N LEU A 742 12.94 11.83 7.68
CA LEU A 742 13.61 10.53 7.61
C LEU A 742 13.68 9.79 8.94
N VAL A 743 13.35 10.45 10.06
CA VAL A 743 13.55 9.90 11.41
C VAL A 743 12.40 10.28 12.31
N ASN A 744 11.73 9.29 12.86
CA ASN A 744 10.72 9.46 13.89
C ASN A 744 11.28 8.98 15.23
N MET A 745 11.28 9.84 16.24
CA MET A 745 11.76 9.50 17.58
C MET A 745 10.63 9.56 18.59
N GLY A 746 10.71 8.67 19.58
CA GLY A 746 9.72 8.58 20.63
C GLY A 746 10.33 8.07 21.94
N ALA A 747 9.50 7.99 22.97
CA ALA A 747 9.87 7.47 24.27
C ALA A 747 8.74 6.58 24.83
N GLY A 748 9.10 5.62 25.67
CA GLY A 748 8.15 4.72 26.29
C GLY A 748 8.60 4.27 27.67
N VAL A 749 7.65 3.70 28.41
CA VAL A 749 7.89 3.10 29.70
C VAL A 749 7.18 1.75 29.77
N PHE A 750 7.87 0.74 30.27
CA PHE A 750 7.37 -0.61 30.47
C PHE A 750 7.45 -0.96 31.95
N TYR A 751 6.52 -1.78 32.40
CA TYR A 751 6.45 -2.24 33.76
C TYR A 751 6.22 -3.76 33.82
N ARG A 752 7.08 -4.45 34.58
CA ARG A 752 7.02 -5.89 34.85
C ARG A 752 6.18 -6.14 36.11
N TYR A 753 5.29 -7.11 36.06
CA TYR A 753 4.44 -7.48 37.16
C TYR A 753 4.27 -9.01 37.26
N GLY A 754 3.61 -9.48 38.34
CA GLY A 754 3.40 -10.90 38.57
C GLY A 754 4.54 -11.56 39.33
N ALA A 755 4.69 -12.87 39.14
CA ALA A 755 5.57 -13.72 39.94
C ALA A 755 7.07 -13.40 39.81
N TYR A 756 7.46 -12.86 38.64
CA TYR A 756 8.85 -12.51 38.39
C TYR A 756 9.15 -11.03 38.61
N ALA A 757 8.23 -10.26 39.18
CA ALA A 757 8.49 -8.88 39.57
C ALA A 757 9.59 -8.79 40.63
N TYR A 758 10.48 -7.82 40.52
CA TYR A 758 11.50 -7.55 41.54
C TYR A 758 10.89 -6.93 42.79
N PRO A 759 11.46 -7.18 43.96
CA PRO A 759 10.94 -6.66 45.25
C PRO A 759 10.88 -5.12 45.29
N LYS A 760 11.83 -4.45 44.66
CA LYS A 760 11.84 -3.00 44.55
C LYS A 760 11.04 -2.58 43.35
N THR A 761 10.00 -1.77 43.54
CA THR A 761 9.09 -1.31 42.48
C THR A 761 9.81 -0.67 41.32
N PHE A 762 10.85 0.14 41.59
CA PHE A 762 11.59 0.83 40.53
C PHE A 762 12.36 -0.12 39.62
N ASP A 763 12.84 -1.25 40.10
CA ASP A 763 13.59 -2.23 39.33
C ASP A 763 12.73 -2.97 38.31
N ASN A 764 11.40 -2.80 38.36
CA ASN A 764 10.43 -3.36 37.42
C ASN A 764 10.15 -2.42 36.23
N PHE A 765 10.70 -1.21 36.21
CA PHE A 765 10.55 -0.28 35.12
C PHE A 765 11.69 -0.39 34.11
N ALA A 766 11.33 -0.23 32.84
CA ALA A 766 12.27 -0.01 31.74
C ALA A 766 11.82 1.20 30.94
N PHE A 767 12.73 2.14 30.72
CA PHE A 767 12.49 3.32 29.87
C PHE A 767 13.04 3.02 28.49
N LYS A 768 12.24 3.27 27.46
CA LYS A 768 12.59 2.97 26.07
C LYS A 768 12.55 4.23 25.23
N TYR A 769 13.51 4.38 24.35
CA TYR A 769 13.42 5.32 23.22
C TYR A 769 13.07 4.55 21.93
N SER A 770 12.18 5.12 21.15
CA SER A 770 11.81 4.59 19.83
C SER A 770 12.50 5.41 18.76
N ILE A 771 13.14 4.75 17.82
CA ILE A 771 13.69 5.36 16.61
C ILE A 771 13.17 4.55 15.44
N THR A 772 12.47 5.22 14.52
CA THR A 772 12.00 4.61 13.28
C THR A 772 12.51 5.45 12.12
N PHE A 773 13.08 4.81 11.12
CA PHE A 773 13.49 5.46 9.89
C PHE A 773 12.36 5.28 8.88
N SER A 774 11.83 6.38 8.32
CA SER A 774 10.87 6.39 7.22
C SER A 774 11.61 6.87 5.97
N LEU A 775 11.84 5.95 5.05
CA LEU A 775 12.35 6.26 3.70
C LEU A 775 11.19 6.57 2.76
#